data_c7ceb9bb843f3cb6c9a7c07ab98e69a7
#
_entry.id   c7ceb9bb843f3cb6c9a7c07ab98e69a7
#
_cell.length_a   1.000
_cell.length_b   1.000
_cell.length_c   1.000
_cell.angle_alpha   90.00
_cell.angle_beta   90.00
_cell.angle_gamma   90.00
#
_symmetry.space_group_name_H-M   'P 1'
#
loop_
_entity.id
_entity.type
_entity.pdbx_description
1 polymer ?
#
loop_
_entity_poly.entity_id
_entity_poly.type
_entity_poly.pdbx_seq_one_letter_code
_entity_poly.pdbx_strand_id
1 'polypeptide(L)'
;MKNQTLLSLGVLLILSLTITAQSTQTLMNEPIDLSKDFKDYTNTYFLADSLAAFNPQTGTGQVKWRRAQYHPAHAFNFTQQALQRVPQNEFPAAEYAADPVLPFTLEFVSAKTVRLKMQTGTVVQPAEPSLMLVKDPLSKIADWQYSKLKNGHQYKSNYGTVTIMEKPWAIEFRDAQGNLLTKTRHTTDNKGFCANMPFCFVRRAADYSRSVGAVFEISPDEKIFGCGESFTNFNKYGQKVNLYTCDPNGVETPGMYKPIPFFMSSRGYGMFMHTSTPITCDFGQTYGASNALLVGDEALDLFVFLGSPKEILDEYTDLTGKPNLPPLWSFGLWMSRITYFSESDGRNIAAKLRKNNIPADVLHFDTGWFETDWQCDYEFAKSRFQDPVKMISDLKQDGFRTCLWQLPYFVPKNKLFKEITEGGLHVKNPKGNIPFEDAVLDFTNPKTVEWYRGKIGNLLKMGVSVIKVDFGEAAPFNGIYANGRTGFYEHNLYPLRYNKTVADLTKEINGESIIWARSTWAGSQRYPLHWGGDAESSDMGMQAELRGGLSLGASGFTFWSHDIGGFTKRTPENLYRRWLPFGVLSSHTRCHGQPPKEPWDYGDDFQNYFRDVVDMRYKLMPYIYAQSKLAADKGLPMVRALFIEFPNDKGAWTIDNEYMFGSDILVAPLFEDGKQRSVYLPQGQWIDYQTNKTYSSGWHTIETGKIEALILVRDGAVIPHIKKAQSTKDLDWSNIELVAYSTSNDAKGSFCLPNDNILRGVSVAKKGKIFSLTSSDLPKTVGFKVRAFQ
;
A
#
# COMPACT_ATOMS: atom_id res chain seq x y z
N MET A 1 -15.76 10.59 62.53
CA MET A 1 -14.61 9.93 61.85
C MET A 1 -14.99 8.69 61.04
N LYS A 2 -16.00 7.91 61.34
CA LYS A 2 -16.40 6.69 60.59
C LYS A 2 -17.04 6.95 59.21
N ASN A 3 -17.68 8.11 59.01
CA ASN A 3 -18.36 8.43 57.73
C ASN A 3 -17.45 9.01 56.62
N GLN A 4 -16.30 9.55 57.00
CA GLN A 4 -15.33 10.04 56.00
C GLN A 4 -14.49 8.93 55.37
N THR A 5 -14.23 7.85 56.12
CA THR A 5 -13.48 6.68 55.62
C THR A 5 -14.28 5.83 54.64
N LEU A 6 -15.60 5.75 54.81
CA LEU A 6 -16.48 5.07 53.84
C LEU A 6 -16.64 5.83 52.51
N LEU A 7 -16.66 7.19 52.56
CA LEU A 7 -16.71 8.01 51.33
C LEU A 7 -15.41 7.91 50.54
N SER A 8 -14.25 7.87 51.22
CA SER A 8 -12.94 7.75 50.57
C SER A 8 -12.72 6.36 49.93
N LEU A 9 -13.25 5.28 50.55
CA LEU A 9 -13.21 3.95 49.94
C LEU A 9 -14.16 3.83 48.73
N GLY A 10 -15.35 4.47 48.81
CA GLY A 10 -16.30 4.48 47.68
C GLY A 10 -15.76 5.24 46.47
N VAL A 11 -15.09 6.37 46.68
CA VAL A 11 -14.47 7.16 45.63
C VAL A 11 -13.23 6.45 45.02
N LEU A 12 -12.44 5.72 45.85
CA LEU A 12 -11.34 4.91 45.36
C LEU A 12 -11.80 3.68 44.54
N LEU A 13 -12.92 3.05 44.93
CA LEU A 13 -13.50 1.94 44.16
C LEU A 13 -14.13 2.40 42.84
N ILE A 14 -14.76 3.60 42.81
CA ILE A 14 -15.34 4.17 41.58
C ILE A 14 -14.21 4.64 40.64
N LEU A 15 -13.11 5.20 41.15
CA LEU A 15 -11.94 5.56 40.35
C LEU A 15 -11.18 4.34 39.80
N SER A 16 -11.14 3.23 40.54
CA SER A 16 -10.52 1.99 40.04
C SER A 16 -11.36 1.27 38.96
N LEU A 17 -12.68 1.40 39.00
CA LEU A 17 -13.58 0.84 37.99
C LEU A 17 -13.58 1.65 36.67
N THR A 18 -13.32 2.96 36.77
CA THR A 18 -13.20 3.79 35.53
C THR A 18 -11.85 3.64 34.85
N ILE A 19 -10.77 3.31 35.56
CA ILE A 19 -9.44 3.10 34.99
C ILE A 19 -9.34 1.77 34.21
N THR A 20 -10.08 0.73 34.66
CA THR A 20 -10.11 -0.56 33.94
C THR A 20 -10.96 -0.55 32.67
N ALA A 21 -11.94 0.35 32.56
CA ALA A 21 -12.76 0.48 31.33
C ALA A 21 -12.05 1.26 30.18
N GLN A 22 -11.13 2.15 30.51
CA GLN A 22 -10.37 2.90 29.51
C GLN A 22 -9.18 2.11 28.89
N SER A 23 -8.66 1.11 29.59
CA SER A 23 -7.48 0.36 29.09
C SER A 23 -7.79 -0.62 27.97
N THR A 24 -9.05 -1.03 27.79
CA THR A 24 -9.46 -1.97 26.76
C THR A 24 -9.73 -1.33 25.39
N GLN A 25 -10.03 -0.04 25.32
CA GLN A 25 -10.24 0.67 24.07
C GLN A 25 -8.92 1.11 23.40
N THR A 26 -7.89 1.42 24.18
CA THR A 26 -6.58 1.84 23.68
C THR A 26 -5.78 0.73 23.00
N LEU A 27 -5.98 -0.52 23.36
CA LEU A 27 -5.27 -1.67 22.75
C LEU A 27 -5.70 -1.99 21.31
N MET A 28 -6.80 -1.41 20.85
CA MET A 28 -7.36 -1.71 19.52
C MET A 28 -6.83 -0.84 18.39
N ASN A 29 -6.39 0.37 18.69
CA ASN A 29 -5.97 1.36 17.68
C ASN A 29 -4.47 1.67 17.73
N GLU A 30 -3.73 1.15 18.70
CA GLU A 30 -2.30 1.38 18.80
C GLU A 30 -1.50 0.26 18.10
N PRO A 31 -0.59 0.61 17.19
CA PRO A 31 0.29 -0.36 16.55
C PRO A 31 1.13 -1.13 17.56
N ILE A 32 1.22 -2.44 17.40
CA ILE A 32 2.01 -3.31 18.25
C ILE A 32 3.50 -3.13 17.92
N ASP A 33 4.29 -2.69 18.91
CA ASP A 33 5.74 -2.56 18.81
C ASP A 33 6.44 -3.80 19.38
N LEU A 34 6.85 -4.70 18.48
CA LEU A 34 7.56 -5.94 18.83
C LEU A 34 9.01 -5.70 19.28
N SER A 35 9.58 -4.50 19.11
CA SER A 35 10.93 -4.22 19.57
C SER A 35 11.06 -4.33 21.09
N LYS A 36 9.93 -4.29 21.83
CA LYS A 36 9.87 -4.52 23.28
C LYS A 36 10.30 -5.94 23.64
N ASP A 37 9.90 -6.95 22.87
CA ASP A 37 10.26 -8.36 23.09
C ASP A 37 11.77 -8.56 23.06
N PHE A 38 12.49 -7.79 22.21
CA PHE A 38 13.93 -7.86 22.01
C PHE A 38 14.75 -6.97 22.96
N LYS A 39 14.10 -6.36 23.94
CA LYS A 39 14.70 -5.53 25.01
C LYS A 39 14.35 -6.02 26.41
N ASP A 40 13.49 -7.05 26.51
CA ASP A 40 13.03 -7.58 27.79
C ASP A 40 14.09 -8.55 28.38
N TYR A 41 14.57 -8.23 29.57
CA TYR A 41 15.59 -9.02 30.28
C TYR A 41 15.07 -10.36 30.79
N THR A 42 13.75 -10.55 30.86
CA THR A 42 13.13 -11.80 31.31
C THR A 42 13.03 -12.84 30.20
N ASN A 43 13.14 -12.41 28.94
CA ASN A 43 13.03 -13.28 27.78
C ASN A 43 14.30 -14.11 27.56
N THR A 44 14.13 -15.31 27.00
CA THR A 44 15.24 -16.16 26.57
C THR A 44 15.53 -15.90 25.07
N TYR A 45 16.79 -15.61 24.77
CA TYR A 45 17.25 -15.32 23.41
C TYR A 45 17.97 -16.52 22.82
N PHE A 46 17.75 -16.77 21.53
CA PHE A 46 18.41 -17.82 20.76
C PHE A 46 19.09 -17.17 19.55
N LEU A 47 20.41 -17.17 19.54
CA LEU A 47 21.23 -16.48 18.53
C LEU A 47 21.71 -17.47 17.49
N ALA A 48 21.57 -17.18 16.20
CA ALA A 48 22.09 -18.01 15.12
C ALA A 48 23.63 -18.07 15.22
N ASP A 49 24.18 -19.28 15.44
CA ASP A 49 25.61 -19.45 15.76
C ASP A 49 26.39 -20.07 14.61
N SER A 50 26.02 -21.26 14.18
CA SER A 50 26.74 -22.02 13.15
C SER A 50 25.83 -22.90 12.32
N LEU A 51 26.24 -23.18 11.08
CA LEU A 51 25.61 -24.15 10.20
C LEU A 51 25.94 -25.56 10.70
N ALA A 52 24.93 -26.36 11.04
CA ALA A 52 25.11 -27.73 11.51
C ALA A 52 25.09 -28.73 10.35
N ALA A 53 24.25 -28.52 9.36
CA ALA A 53 24.11 -29.33 8.15
C ALA A 53 23.55 -28.50 7.00
N PHE A 54 23.88 -28.84 5.76
CA PHE A 54 23.31 -28.23 4.56
C PHE A 54 23.33 -29.18 3.36
N ASN A 55 22.19 -29.30 2.68
CA ASN A 55 22.08 -30.04 1.42
C ASN A 55 21.95 -29.04 0.25
N PRO A 56 22.96 -28.91 -0.61
CA PRO A 56 22.97 -27.94 -1.68
C PRO A 56 22.01 -28.24 -2.83
N GLN A 57 21.55 -29.49 -2.99
CA GLN A 57 20.60 -29.87 -4.05
C GLN A 57 19.17 -29.44 -3.72
N THR A 58 18.83 -29.38 -2.44
CA THR A 58 17.48 -29.03 -1.97
C THR A 58 17.41 -27.65 -1.30
N GLY A 59 18.56 -27.04 -0.96
CA GLY A 59 18.61 -25.79 -0.20
C GLY A 59 18.21 -25.95 1.27
N THR A 60 18.04 -27.19 1.77
CA THR A 60 17.67 -27.46 3.16
C THR A 60 18.89 -27.53 4.06
N GLY A 61 18.77 -26.98 5.26
CA GLY A 61 19.87 -26.95 6.22
C GLY A 61 19.39 -26.93 7.66
N GLN A 62 20.34 -26.92 8.58
CA GLN A 62 20.12 -26.82 10.01
C GLN A 62 21.08 -25.79 10.61
N VAL A 63 20.55 -24.89 11.44
CA VAL A 63 21.31 -23.89 12.19
C VAL A 63 21.36 -24.29 13.66
N LYS A 64 22.54 -24.28 14.23
CA LYS A 64 22.73 -24.37 15.67
C LYS A 64 22.51 -23.00 16.28
N TRP A 65 21.65 -22.92 17.28
CA TRP A 65 21.30 -21.70 18.00
C TRP A 65 21.94 -21.70 19.39
N ARG A 66 22.52 -20.59 19.75
CA ARG A 66 23.11 -20.39 21.06
C ARG A 66 22.13 -19.68 21.98
N ARG A 67 21.78 -20.33 23.09
CA ARG A 67 20.92 -19.75 24.11
C ARG A 67 21.65 -18.63 24.86
N ALA A 68 20.97 -17.49 25.02
CA ALA A 68 21.49 -16.34 25.72
C ALA A 68 20.39 -15.66 26.53
N GLN A 69 20.82 -14.88 27.53
CA GLN A 69 19.96 -13.99 28.30
C GLN A 69 20.47 -12.55 28.13
N TYR A 70 19.55 -11.60 28.02
CA TYR A 70 19.90 -10.19 27.91
C TYR A 70 20.13 -9.60 29.30
N HIS A 71 21.27 -8.92 29.49
CA HIS A 71 21.61 -8.25 30.74
C HIS A 71 21.80 -6.76 30.49
N PRO A 72 21.33 -5.89 31.40
CA PRO A 72 21.63 -4.48 31.33
C PRO A 72 23.13 -4.26 31.53
N ALA A 73 23.70 -3.31 30.81
CA ALA A 73 25.10 -2.94 30.95
C ALA A 73 25.35 -2.27 32.31
N HIS A 74 26.34 -2.74 33.03
CA HIS A 74 26.84 -2.07 34.22
C HIS A 74 27.90 -1.02 33.88
N ALA A 75 27.80 0.20 34.43
CA ALA A 75 28.56 1.36 34.04
C ALA A 75 30.09 1.18 34.07
N PHE A 76 30.59 0.25 34.83
CA PHE A 76 32.04 0.01 35.04
C PHE A 76 32.51 -1.39 34.63
N ASN A 77 31.66 -2.19 33.96
CA ASN A 77 32.06 -3.52 33.51
C ASN A 77 32.18 -3.56 31.98
N PHE A 78 33.37 -3.24 31.47
CA PHE A 78 33.68 -3.21 30.04
C PHE A 78 33.85 -4.61 29.39
N THR A 79 33.84 -5.67 30.20
CA THR A 79 33.99 -7.06 29.72
C THR A 79 32.66 -7.79 29.61
N GLN A 80 31.61 -7.25 30.21
CA GLN A 80 30.27 -7.86 30.19
C GLN A 80 29.64 -7.69 28.82
N GLN A 81 29.15 -8.79 28.23
CA GLN A 81 28.36 -8.78 27.00
C GLN A 81 26.87 -8.58 27.34
N ALA A 82 26.17 -7.81 26.53
CA ALA A 82 24.73 -7.60 26.68
C ALA A 82 23.94 -8.93 26.56
N LEU A 83 24.35 -9.79 25.65
CA LEU A 83 23.77 -11.13 25.45
C LEU A 83 24.75 -12.20 26.00
N GLN A 84 24.52 -12.61 27.24
CA GLN A 84 25.35 -13.60 27.90
C GLN A 84 24.85 -15.01 27.59
N ARG A 85 25.77 -15.93 27.34
CA ARG A 85 25.46 -17.34 27.19
C ARG A 85 24.86 -17.90 28.48
N VAL A 86 23.71 -18.57 28.39
CA VAL A 86 23.13 -19.33 29.51
C VAL A 86 23.73 -20.74 29.49
N PRO A 87 24.39 -21.19 30.59
CA PRO A 87 24.84 -22.56 30.70
C PRO A 87 23.70 -23.56 30.57
N GLN A 88 23.98 -24.76 30.05
CA GLN A 88 22.96 -25.76 29.75
C GLN A 88 22.15 -26.21 30.96
N ASN A 89 22.72 -26.11 32.16
CA ASN A 89 22.13 -26.62 33.40
C ASN A 89 21.53 -25.52 34.31
N GLU A 90 21.50 -24.27 33.86
CA GLU A 90 20.99 -23.16 34.68
C GLU A 90 19.54 -22.83 34.37
N PHE A 91 18.86 -22.37 35.41
CA PHE A 91 17.51 -21.82 35.33
C PHE A 91 17.56 -20.40 34.68
N PRO A 92 16.56 -19.97 33.93
CA PRO A 92 15.28 -20.67 33.69
C PRO A 92 15.43 -21.89 32.79
N ALA A 93 14.69 -22.94 33.16
CA ALA A 93 14.61 -24.16 32.39
C ALA A 93 14.16 -23.81 30.96
N ALA A 94 15.02 -24.06 30.00
CA ALA A 94 14.69 -23.84 28.61
C ALA A 94 13.89 -25.04 28.09
N GLU A 95 13.07 -24.80 27.09
CA GLU A 95 12.36 -25.83 26.33
C GLU A 95 13.29 -26.89 25.72
N TYR A 96 14.53 -26.53 25.49
CA TYR A 96 15.57 -27.39 24.93
C TYR A 96 16.56 -27.80 26.02
N ALA A 97 16.89 -29.08 26.08
CA ALA A 97 17.90 -29.63 27.00
C ALA A 97 19.31 -29.13 26.67
N ALA A 98 19.57 -28.69 25.43
CA ALA A 98 20.84 -28.16 24.95
C ALA A 98 20.57 -27.00 23.98
N ASP A 99 21.61 -26.38 23.46
CA ASP A 99 21.49 -25.42 22.35
C ASP A 99 20.77 -26.09 21.16
N PRO A 100 19.62 -25.58 20.69
CA PRO A 100 18.83 -26.27 19.68
C PRO A 100 19.48 -26.21 18.30
N VAL A 101 19.24 -27.27 17.52
CA VAL A 101 19.58 -27.34 16.09
C VAL A 101 18.25 -27.39 15.34
N LEU A 102 17.93 -26.30 14.62
CA LEU A 102 16.63 -26.10 14.00
C LEU A 102 16.73 -25.99 12.47
N PRO A 103 15.71 -26.46 11.74
CA PRO A 103 15.73 -26.47 10.30
C PRO A 103 15.57 -25.07 9.69
N PHE A 104 16.17 -24.88 8.51
CA PHE A 104 15.86 -23.80 7.59
C PHE A 104 15.88 -24.32 6.14
N THR A 105 15.24 -23.55 5.25
CA THR A 105 15.26 -23.82 3.82
C THR A 105 15.52 -22.54 3.06
N LEU A 106 16.41 -22.61 2.07
CA LEU A 106 16.65 -21.56 1.10
C LEU A 106 16.08 -22.02 -0.24
N GLU A 107 14.97 -21.46 -0.67
CA GLU A 107 14.29 -21.77 -1.93
C GLU A 107 14.64 -20.72 -2.98
N PHE A 108 14.91 -21.13 -4.21
CA PHE A 108 15.20 -20.25 -5.33
C PHE A 108 13.96 -20.16 -6.22
N VAL A 109 13.21 -19.06 -6.09
CA VAL A 109 11.90 -18.85 -6.74
C VAL A 109 12.05 -18.46 -8.21
N SER A 110 13.05 -17.62 -8.50
CA SER A 110 13.46 -17.21 -9.85
C SER A 110 14.97 -16.94 -9.87
N ALA A 111 15.51 -16.53 -11.01
CA ALA A 111 16.91 -16.10 -11.08
C ALA A 111 17.21 -14.81 -10.28
N LYS A 112 16.17 -14.12 -9.77
CA LYS A 112 16.23 -12.88 -9.01
C LYS A 112 15.69 -12.99 -7.58
N THR A 113 14.93 -14.04 -7.28
CA THR A 113 14.15 -14.14 -6.05
C THR A 113 14.51 -15.37 -5.25
N VAL A 114 14.87 -15.17 -3.99
CA VAL A 114 15.21 -16.19 -3.01
C VAL A 114 14.25 -16.12 -1.84
N ARG A 115 13.82 -17.29 -1.31
CA ARG A 115 12.95 -17.39 -0.13
C ARG A 115 13.69 -18.11 0.98
N LEU A 116 13.79 -17.46 2.14
CA LEU A 116 14.33 -18.04 3.37
C LEU A 116 13.18 -18.43 4.30
N LYS A 117 13.05 -19.71 4.59
CA LYS A 117 12.13 -20.21 5.62
C LYS A 117 12.93 -20.71 6.82
N MET A 118 12.55 -20.27 8.01
CA MET A 118 13.13 -20.75 9.27
C MET A 118 12.03 -21.03 10.27
N GLN A 119 12.25 -22.00 11.13
CA GLN A 119 11.34 -22.37 12.20
C GLN A 119 12.08 -22.33 13.52
N THR A 120 11.38 -21.86 14.56
CA THR A 120 11.92 -21.79 15.93
C THR A 120 11.62 -23.05 16.74
N GLY A 121 10.84 -23.97 16.18
CA GLY A 121 10.50 -25.26 16.75
C GLY A 121 11.00 -26.44 15.92
N THR A 122 10.99 -27.65 16.49
CA THR A 122 11.37 -28.88 15.79
C THR A 122 10.22 -29.45 14.94
N VAL A 123 8.98 -29.05 15.21
CA VAL A 123 7.78 -29.51 14.50
C VAL A 123 7.43 -28.52 13.39
N VAL A 124 7.44 -29.01 12.16
CA VAL A 124 7.02 -28.23 10.99
C VAL A 124 5.49 -28.17 10.99
N GLN A 125 4.93 -26.97 11.13
CA GLN A 125 3.49 -26.78 10.97
C GLN A 125 3.12 -26.89 9.48
N PRO A 126 2.00 -27.55 9.13
CA PRO A 126 1.50 -27.58 7.75
C PRO A 126 1.23 -26.16 7.27
N ALA A 127 1.75 -25.81 6.10
CA ALA A 127 1.46 -24.52 5.49
C ALA A 127 0.03 -24.52 4.94
N GLU A 128 -0.82 -23.61 5.42
CA GLU A 128 -2.10 -23.31 4.77
C GLU A 128 -1.88 -22.51 3.49
N PRO A 129 -2.75 -22.66 2.46
CA PRO A 129 -2.68 -21.82 1.27
C PRO A 129 -2.76 -20.34 1.64
N SER A 130 -1.75 -19.57 1.26
CA SER A 130 -1.67 -18.15 1.57
C SER A 130 -2.63 -17.33 0.70
N LEU A 131 -3.37 -16.42 1.31
CA LEU A 131 -4.14 -15.41 0.57
C LEU A 131 -3.25 -14.31 -0.01
N MET A 132 -2.06 -14.09 0.55
CA MET A 132 -1.12 -13.06 0.09
C MET A 132 -0.46 -13.44 -1.23
N LEU A 133 -0.27 -14.71 -1.51
CA LEU A 133 0.33 -15.23 -2.74
C LEU A 133 -0.76 -15.67 -3.73
N VAL A 134 -0.49 -15.53 -5.04
CA VAL A 134 -1.39 -16.08 -6.07
C VAL A 134 -1.25 -17.60 -6.17
N LYS A 135 -0.05 -18.11 -5.88
CA LYS A 135 0.28 -19.54 -5.77
C LYS A 135 1.56 -19.67 -4.95
N ASP A 136 1.72 -20.79 -4.28
CA ASP A 136 3.00 -21.11 -3.64
C ASP A 136 4.07 -21.37 -4.72
N PRO A 137 5.20 -20.64 -4.72
CA PRO A 137 6.19 -20.75 -5.78
C PRO A 137 6.94 -22.08 -5.70
N LEU A 138 7.24 -22.65 -6.86
CA LEU A 138 8.12 -23.82 -6.98
C LEU A 138 9.58 -23.38 -7.02
N SER A 139 10.46 -24.13 -6.36
CA SER A 139 11.91 -23.86 -6.40
C SER A 139 12.48 -24.08 -7.80
N LYS A 140 13.25 -23.09 -8.28
CA LYS A 140 14.00 -23.11 -9.55
C LYS A 140 15.50 -23.10 -9.28
N ILE A 141 15.95 -23.96 -8.38
CA ILE A 141 17.37 -24.05 -7.97
C ILE A 141 18.32 -24.27 -9.16
N ALA A 142 17.84 -24.89 -10.23
CA ALA A 142 18.61 -25.13 -11.47
C ALA A 142 19.01 -23.82 -12.19
N ASP A 143 18.33 -22.70 -11.94
CA ASP A 143 18.68 -21.40 -12.49
C ASP A 143 19.89 -20.76 -11.79
N TRP A 144 20.39 -21.40 -10.74
CA TRP A 144 21.51 -20.96 -9.91
C TRP A 144 22.67 -21.94 -9.95
N GLN A 145 23.87 -21.44 -10.21
CA GLN A 145 25.11 -22.21 -10.18
C GLN A 145 25.62 -22.35 -8.75
N TYR A 146 25.72 -23.57 -8.28
CA TYR A 146 26.26 -23.86 -6.95
C TYR A 146 27.77 -24.01 -6.96
N SER A 147 28.43 -23.52 -5.90
CA SER A 147 29.83 -23.80 -5.59
C SER A 147 30.05 -23.93 -4.08
N LYS A 148 30.91 -24.91 -3.68
CA LYS A 148 31.36 -25.04 -2.30
C LYS A 148 32.52 -24.09 -2.05
N LEU A 149 32.41 -23.27 -1.00
CA LEU A 149 33.49 -22.42 -0.50
C LEU A 149 34.24 -23.09 0.65
N LYS A 150 35.39 -22.54 1.04
CA LYS A 150 36.16 -23.05 2.21
C LYS A 150 35.33 -23.03 3.49
N ASN A 151 34.52 -21.98 3.70
CA ASN A 151 33.73 -21.76 4.92
C ASN A 151 32.27 -21.48 4.61
N GLY A 152 31.68 -22.13 3.57
CA GLY A 152 30.30 -21.89 3.22
C GLY A 152 29.87 -22.48 1.88
N HIS A 153 28.70 -22.06 1.45
CA HIS A 153 28.05 -22.50 0.22
C HIS A 153 27.60 -21.26 -0.56
N GLN A 154 27.78 -21.27 -1.86
CA GLN A 154 27.44 -20.15 -2.73
C GLN A 154 26.55 -20.59 -3.89
N TYR A 155 25.55 -19.79 -4.19
CA TYR A 155 24.71 -19.89 -5.38
C TYR A 155 24.82 -18.58 -6.17
N LYS A 156 25.00 -18.67 -7.49
CA LYS A 156 25.16 -17.53 -8.39
C LYS A 156 24.18 -17.62 -9.55
N SER A 157 23.46 -16.53 -9.82
CA SER A 157 22.66 -16.29 -11.01
C SER A 157 23.23 -15.14 -11.85
N ASN A 158 22.57 -14.79 -12.94
CA ASN A 158 22.92 -13.60 -13.73
C ASN A 158 22.62 -12.28 -13.00
N TYR A 159 21.86 -12.32 -11.91
CA TYR A 159 21.39 -11.12 -11.17
C TYR A 159 22.08 -10.94 -9.83
N GLY A 160 22.75 -11.96 -9.33
CA GLY A 160 23.45 -11.84 -8.06
C GLY A 160 23.95 -13.16 -7.51
N THR A 161 24.43 -13.07 -6.27
CA THR A 161 25.01 -14.20 -5.55
C THR A 161 24.43 -14.27 -4.13
N VAL A 162 24.11 -15.49 -3.68
CA VAL A 162 23.71 -15.79 -2.30
C VAL A 162 24.75 -16.71 -1.69
N THR A 163 25.32 -16.31 -0.56
CA THR A 163 26.33 -17.08 0.15
C THR A 163 25.87 -17.43 1.56
N ILE A 164 25.89 -18.72 1.90
CA ILE A 164 25.62 -19.23 3.26
C ILE A 164 26.97 -19.49 3.92
N MET A 165 27.28 -18.70 4.95
CA MET A 165 28.48 -18.88 5.77
C MET A 165 28.24 -19.93 6.84
N GLU A 166 29.26 -20.75 7.13
CA GLU A 166 29.12 -21.86 8.09
C GLU A 166 29.36 -21.42 9.54
N LYS A 167 30.42 -20.64 9.79
CA LYS A 167 30.76 -20.18 11.15
C LYS A 167 31.54 -18.87 11.11
N PRO A 168 30.98 -17.79 11.66
CA PRO A 168 29.61 -17.68 12.18
C PRO A 168 28.59 -17.92 11.06
N TRP A 169 27.40 -18.41 11.42
CA TRP A 169 26.31 -18.52 10.44
C TRP A 169 25.88 -17.16 9.96
N ALA A 170 25.79 -16.99 8.65
CA ALA A 170 25.28 -15.78 8.02
C ALA A 170 24.81 -16.08 6.58
N ILE A 171 23.91 -15.25 6.06
CA ILE A 171 23.53 -15.26 4.64
C ILE A 171 23.90 -13.89 4.05
N GLU A 172 24.69 -13.90 2.98
CA GLU A 172 25.10 -12.68 2.24
C GLU A 172 24.41 -12.65 0.88
N PHE A 173 23.97 -11.46 0.50
CA PHE A 173 23.39 -11.17 -0.82
C PHE A 173 24.28 -10.15 -1.54
N ARG A 174 24.65 -10.44 -2.78
CA ARG A 174 25.49 -9.60 -3.62
C ARG A 174 24.83 -9.39 -4.97
N ASP A 175 25.11 -8.26 -5.63
CA ASP A 175 24.67 -7.99 -6.99
C ASP A 175 25.47 -8.83 -8.04
N ALA A 176 25.13 -8.68 -9.32
CA ALA A 176 25.80 -9.35 -10.42
C ALA A 176 27.29 -8.96 -10.56
N GLN A 177 27.69 -7.77 -10.07
CA GLN A 177 29.05 -7.25 -10.06
C GLN A 177 29.84 -7.71 -8.82
N GLY A 178 29.20 -8.39 -7.87
CA GLY A 178 29.82 -8.89 -6.65
C GLY A 178 29.83 -7.89 -5.48
N ASN A 179 29.17 -6.72 -5.63
CA ASN A 179 29.04 -5.77 -4.52
C ASN A 179 28.10 -6.32 -3.46
N LEU A 180 28.43 -6.16 -2.19
CA LEU A 180 27.58 -6.57 -1.08
C LEU A 180 26.33 -5.68 -1.04
N LEU A 181 25.14 -6.29 -1.12
CA LEU A 181 23.85 -5.62 -0.96
C LEU A 181 23.44 -5.54 0.51
N THR A 182 23.38 -6.70 1.15
CA THR A 182 23.11 -6.85 2.59
C THR A 182 23.56 -8.24 3.06
N LYS A 183 23.67 -8.42 4.37
CA LYS A 183 23.91 -9.73 5.00
C LYS A 183 23.25 -9.79 6.38
N THR A 184 22.97 -10.99 6.86
CA THR A 184 22.49 -11.19 8.23
C THR A 184 23.59 -10.82 9.24
N ARG A 185 23.19 -10.20 10.33
CA ARG A 185 24.14 -9.90 11.44
C ARG A 185 24.39 -11.16 12.26
N HIS A 186 25.62 -11.38 12.61
CA HIS A 186 26.03 -12.58 13.34
C HIS A 186 26.52 -12.29 14.77
N THR A 187 26.68 -13.33 15.57
CA THR A 187 26.97 -13.23 17.02
C THR A 187 28.27 -12.52 17.37
N THR A 188 29.27 -12.51 16.48
CA THR A 188 30.56 -11.83 16.72
C THR A 188 30.45 -10.31 16.58
N ASP A 189 29.37 -9.77 16.02
CA ASP A 189 29.10 -8.33 15.91
C ASP A 189 28.64 -7.74 17.24
N ASN A 190 28.28 -8.57 18.21
CA ASN A 190 27.78 -8.16 19.51
C ASN A 190 28.91 -8.17 20.55
N LYS A 191 29.58 -7.07 20.66
CA LYS A 191 30.58 -6.85 21.74
C LYS A 191 30.12 -5.73 22.67
N GLY A 192 30.13 -5.97 23.97
CA GLY A 192 29.89 -4.96 24.98
C GLY A 192 28.45 -4.46 25.05
N PHE A 193 28.28 -3.16 25.22
CA PHE A 193 27.01 -2.47 25.49
C PHE A 193 26.13 -2.21 24.25
N CYS A 194 26.28 -2.98 23.21
CA CYS A 194 25.61 -2.73 21.95
C CYS A 194 24.11 -3.07 22.03
N ALA A 195 23.25 -2.10 21.76
CA ALA A 195 21.81 -2.29 21.60
C ALA A 195 21.44 -3.05 20.31
N ASN A 196 22.41 -3.53 19.59
CA ASN A 196 22.34 -4.13 18.29
C ASN A 196 22.23 -5.65 18.42
N MET A 197 21.11 -6.21 17.95
CA MET A 197 20.88 -7.65 17.96
C MET A 197 21.52 -8.35 16.76
N PRO A 198 22.06 -9.58 16.92
CA PRO A 198 22.32 -10.45 15.79
C PRO A 198 21.01 -11.07 15.29
N PHE A 199 21.08 -11.90 14.23
CA PHE A 199 19.96 -12.71 13.81
C PHE A 199 19.57 -13.69 14.93
N CYS A 200 18.33 -13.61 15.42
CA CYS A 200 17.88 -14.31 16.63
C CYS A 200 16.37 -14.60 16.61
N PHE A 201 15.93 -15.41 17.54
CA PHE A 201 14.56 -15.40 18.00
C PHE A 201 14.52 -15.30 19.52
N VAL A 202 13.39 -14.82 20.05
CA VAL A 202 13.15 -14.73 21.48
C VAL A 202 11.98 -15.63 21.86
N ARG A 203 12.06 -16.24 23.05
CA ARG A 203 10.93 -16.90 23.72
C ARG A 203 10.54 -16.00 24.88
N ARG A 204 9.32 -15.49 24.82
CA ARG A 204 8.80 -14.57 25.83
C ARG A 204 8.57 -15.30 27.17
N ALA A 205 8.92 -14.65 28.26
CA ALA A 205 8.69 -15.21 29.58
C ALA A 205 7.19 -15.15 29.99
N ALA A 206 6.47 -14.15 29.45
CA ALA A 206 5.08 -13.88 29.84
C ALA A 206 4.08 -14.97 29.38
N ASP A 207 4.25 -15.50 28.17
CA ASP A 207 3.27 -16.42 27.55
C ASP A 207 3.91 -17.57 26.77
N TYR A 208 5.25 -17.65 26.80
CA TYR A 208 6.07 -18.66 26.11
C TYR A 208 5.97 -18.65 24.58
N SER A 209 5.28 -17.68 23.98
CA SER A 209 5.29 -17.48 22.54
C SER A 209 6.65 -16.98 22.04
N ARG A 210 6.87 -16.99 20.74
CA ARG A 210 8.14 -16.62 20.15
C ARG A 210 7.98 -15.47 19.16
N SER A 211 9.04 -14.69 18.99
CA SER A 211 9.19 -13.67 17.96
C SER A 211 10.54 -13.83 17.27
N VAL A 212 10.59 -13.72 15.96
CA VAL A 212 11.83 -13.83 15.18
C VAL A 212 12.38 -12.45 14.87
N GLY A 213 13.68 -12.25 15.13
CA GLY A 213 14.45 -11.06 14.75
C GLY A 213 15.35 -11.38 13.57
N ALA A 214 14.87 -11.15 12.36
CA ALA A 214 15.66 -11.24 11.13
C ALA A 214 16.46 -9.94 10.95
N VAL A 215 17.69 -9.91 11.50
CA VAL A 215 18.51 -8.71 11.54
C VAL A 215 19.58 -8.74 10.45
N PHE A 216 19.58 -7.70 9.63
CA PHE A 216 20.50 -7.50 8.50
C PHE A 216 21.38 -6.26 8.70
N GLU A 217 22.46 -6.16 7.94
CA GLU A 217 23.24 -4.93 7.85
C GLU A 217 22.58 -3.93 6.93
N ILE A 218 22.73 -2.64 7.28
CA ILE A 218 22.35 -1.50 6.45
C ILE A 218 23.56 -0.59 6.25
N SER A 219 23.78 -0.12 5.05
CA SER A 219 24.88 0.78 4.72
C SER A 219 24.56 2.23 5.10
N PRO A 220 25.56 3.06 5.45
CA PRO A 220 25.30 4.43 5.92
C PRO A 220 24.56 5.35 4.95
N ASP A 221 24.71 5.16 3.65
CA ASP A 221 24.09 5.95 2.58
C ASP A 221 22.85 5.28 1.96
N GLU A 222 22.45 4.14 2.49
CA GLU A 222 21.33 3.35 2.01
C GLU A 222 20.01 4.02 2.32
N LYS A 223 19.09 3.96 1.36
CA LYS A 223 17.72 4.46 1.49
C LYS A 223 16.75 3.30 1.37
N ILE A 224 15.69 3.33 2.17
CA ILE A 224 14.68 2.28 2.26
C ILE A 224 13.31 2.88 1.95
N PHE A 225 12.53 2.22 1.07
CA PHE A 225 11.21 2.68 0.64
C PHE A 225 10.21 1.53 0.65
N GLY A 226 8.94 1.83 0.91
CA GLY A 226 7.88 0.83 1.01
C GLY A 226 7.20 0.83 2.36
N CYS A 227 6.87 -0.34 2.88
CA CYS A 227 6.11 -0.57 4.12
C CYS A 227 4.62 -0.19 4.03
N GLY A 228 4.05 -0.04 2.83
CA GLY A 228 2.68 0.35 2.62
C GLY A 228 2.49 1.87 2.54
N GLU A 229 1.26 2.33 2.79
CA GLU A 229 0.90 3.75 2.77
C GLU A 229 1.34 4.43 4.07
N SER A 230 2.60 4.83 4.10
CA SER A 230 3.19 5.49 5.26
C SER A 230 3.33 6.99 5.03
N PHE A 231 2.69 7.77 5.88
CA PHE A 231 2.61 9.24 5.80
C PHE A 231 3.83 9.96 6.40
N THR A 232 4.69 9.23 7.13
CA THR A 232 5.96 9.74 7.68
C THR A 232 6.98 9.97 6.57
N ASN A 233 8.23 10.29 6.92
CA ASN A 233 9.29 10.50 5.93
C ASN A 233 9.34 9.36 4.91
N PHE A 234 9.43 9.69 3.64
CA PHE A 234 9.38 8.73 2.54
C PHE A 234 10.53 7.71 2.63
N ASN A 235 11.76 8.18 2.82
CA ASN A 235 12.89 7.30 3.16
C ASN A 235 12.76 6.80 4.60
N LYS A 236 12.67 5.48 4.77
CA LYS A 236 12.48 4.84 6.08
C LYS A 236 13.76 4.64 6.87
N TYR A 237 14.95 4.92 6.30
CA TYR A 237 16.19 4.89 7.08
C TYR A 237 16.11 5.86 8.26
N GLY A 238 16.52 5.39 9.43
CA GLY A 238 16.41 6.12 10.70
C GLY A 238 15.01 6.04 11.36
N GLN A 239 14.08 5.29 10.82
CA GLN A 239 12.72 5.12 11.34
C GLN A 239 12.46 3.70 11.86
N LYS A 240 11.54 3.60 12.81
CA LYS A 240 10.88 2.36 13.21
C LYS A 240 9.47 2.39 12.66
N VAL A 241 9.09 1.37 11.90
CA VAL A 241 7.78 1.25 11.25
C VAL A 241 7.07 0.01 11.80
N ASN A 242 5.92 0.21 12.44
CA ASN A 242 5.08 -0.86 12.93
C ASN A 242 4.05 -1.22 11.86
N LEU A 243 4.15 -2.42 11.30
CA LEU A 243 3.21 -2.92 10.29
C LEU A 243 2.02 -3.57 11.00
N TYR A 244 1.05 -2.74 11.26
CA TYR A 244 -0.19 -3.06 11.95
C TYR A 244 -1.30 -2.19 11.38
N THR A 245 -2.37 -2.81 10.87
CA THR A 245 -3.49 -2.09 10.26
C THR A 245 -4.29 -1.37 11.34
N CYS A 246 -4.41 -0.05 11.25
CA CYS A 246 -5.18 0.76 12.18
C CYS A 246 -5.86 1.93 11.49
N ASP A 247 -6.91 2.47 12.10
CA ASP A 247 -7.52 3.73 11.68
C ASP A 247 -6.84 4.89 12.43
N PRO A 248 -5.94 5.64 11.79
CA PRO A 248 -5.25 6.75 12.44
C PRO A 248 -6.09 8.04 12.53
N ASN A 249 -7.31 8.05 11.97
CA ASN A 249 -8.17 9.23 11.86
C ASN A 249 -7.48 10.44 11.22
N GLY A 250 -6.73 10.21 10.16
CA GLY A 250 -5.99 11.25 9.44
C GLY A 250 -4.76 10.71 8.73
N VAL A 251 -3.94 11.61 8.20
CA VAL A 251 -2.69 11.31 7.49
C VAL A 251 -1.45 11.97 8.11
N GLU A 252 -1.63 12.90 9.05
CA GLU A 252 -0.54 13.53 9.79
C GLU A 252 -0.08 12.67 10.99
N THR A 253 0.21 11.36 10.77
CA THR A 253 0.41 10.35 11.81
C THR A 253 1.33 9.22 11.36
N PRO A 254 2.00 8.48 12.27
CA PRO A 254 2.69 7.24 11.94
C PRO A 254 1.77 6.02 11.75
N GLY A 255 0.50 6.09 12.13
CA GLY A 255 -0.48 5.03 11.90
C GLY A 255 -0.76 4.81 10.41
N MET A 256 -1.19 3.61 10.04
CA MET A 256 -1.40 3.24 8.64
C MET A 256 -2.69 2.46 8.43
N TYR A 257 -3.54 2.95 7.53
CA TYR A 257 -4.67 2.15 7.00
C TYR A 257 -4.18 0.93 6.19
N LYS A 258 -3.00 1.05 5.55
CA LYS A 258 -2.48 0.11 4.55
C LYS A 258 -1.00 -0.23 4.78
N PRO A 259 -0.64 -0.85 5.90
CA PRO A 259 0.70 -1.38 6.08
C PRO A 259 0.92 -2.57 5.15
N ILE A 260 2.10 -2.64 4.51
CA ILE A 260 2.48 -3.75 3.63
C ILE A 260 3.85 -4.27 4.07
N PRO A 261 4.02 -5.59 4.32
CA PRO A 261 5.25 -6.16 4.81
C PRO A 261 6.31 -6.34 3.70
N PHE A 262 6.49 -5.29 2.90
CA PHE A 262 7.43 -5.24 1.78
C PHE A 262 8.16 -3.90 1.76
N PHE A 263 9.46 -3.93 1.49
CA PHE A 263 10.27 -2.75 1.24
C PHE A 263 11.35 -3.02 0.20
N MET A 264 11.91 -1.96 -0.38
CA MET A 264 13.06 -2.01 -1.27
C MET A 264 14.16 -1.05 -0.83
N SER A 265 15.40 -1.42 -1.18
CA SER A 265 16.62 -0.66 -0.88
C SER A 265 17.20 -0.03 -2.14
N SER A 266 17.80 1.17 -1.97
CA SER A 266 18.58 1.84 -3.02
C SER A 266 19.83 1.06 -3.45
N ARG A 267 20.17 -0.03 -2.77
CA ARG A 267 21.27 -0.92 -3.14
C ARG A 267 20.89 -2.00 -4.14
N GLY A 268 19.63 -2.10 -4.55
CA GLY A 268 19.17 -3.06 -5.54
C GLY A 268 18.70 -4.39 -4.95
N TYR A 269 18.08 -4.35 -3.78
CA TYR A 269 17.34 -5.49 -3.23
C TYR A 269 15.99 -5.05 -2.65
N GLY A 270 15.06 -5.98 -2.53
CA GLY A 270 13.81 -5.83 -1.80
C GLY A 270 13.57 -7.03 -0.89
N MET A 271 12.74 -6.84 0.14
CA MET A 271 12.34 -7.92 1.05
C MET A 271 10.84 -7.92 1.29
N PHE A 272 10.25 -9.11 1.33
CA PHE A 272 8.85 -9.34 1.65
C PHE A 272 8.73 -10.35 2.78
N MET A 273 8.21 -9.91 3.92
CA MET A 273 7.89 -10.76 5.08
C MET A 273 6.51 -11.39 4.86
N HIS A 274 6.50 -12.67 4.50
CA HIS A 274 5.27 -13.41 4.17
C HIS A 274 4.56 -13.90 5.43
N THR A 275 4.01 -12.97 6.18
CA THR A 275 3.17 -13.23 7.37
C THR A 275 2.10 -12.15 7.51
N SER A 276 1.03 -12.46 8.26
CA SER A 276 -0.03 -11.52 8.63
C SER A 276 0.01 -11.11 10.12
N THR A 277 0.99 -11.61 10.86
CA THR A 277 1.20 -11.20 12.27
C THR A 277 1.72 -9.76 12.33
N PRO A 278 1.66 -9.08 13.49
CA PRO A 278 2.33 -7.81 13.67
C PRO A 278 3.83 -7.90 13.34
N ILE A 279 4.37 -6.85 12.73
CA ILE A 279 5.79 -6.74 12.39
C ILE A 279 6.27 -5.36 12.80
N THR A 280 7.47 -5.29 13.38
CA THR A 280 8.17 -4.03 13.59
C THR A 280 9.46 -4.02 12.76
N CYS A 281 9.59 -3.07 11.83
CA CYS A 281 10.79 -2.85 11.05
C CYS A 281 11.59 -1.69 11.66
N ASP A 282 12.78 -1.96 12.18
CA ASP A 282 13.71 -0.94 12.67
C ASP A 282 14.82 -0.72 11.64
N PHE A 283 14.65 0.29 10.80
CA PHE A 283 15.57 0.64 9.73
C PHE A 283 16.69 1.58 10.21
N GLY A 284 17.43 1.17 11.21
CA GLY A 284 18.53 1.96 11.74
C GLY A 284 18.13 3.01 12.79
N GLN A 285 16.89 3.00 13.29
CA GLN A 285 16.46 3.91 14.36
C GLN A 285 17.14 3.58 15.69
N THR A 286 17.20 2.32 16.08
CA THR A 286 17.91 1.86 17.28
C THR A 286 19.44 1.87 17.07
N TYR A 287 19.91 1.43 15.89
CA TYR A 287 21.31 1.41 15.53
C TYR A 287 21.50 1.57 14.02
N GLY A 288 22.14 2.66 13.59
CA GLY A 288 22.20 3.10 12.19
C GLY A 288 22.76 2.11 11.16
N ALA A 289 23.47 1.06 11.58
CA ALA A 289 23.99 0.02 10.69
C ALA A 289 23.15 -1.29 10.73
N SER A 290 21.94 -1.26 11.32
CA SER A 290 21.10 -2.45 11.52
C SER A 290 19.71 -2.26 10.95
N ASN A 291 19.30 -3.18 10.10
CA ASN A 291 17.94 -3.37 9.64
C ASN A 291 17.34 -4.58 10.37
N ALA A 292 16.49 -4.33 11.37
CA ALA A 292 15.88 -5.37 12.19
C ALA A 292 14.42 -5.57 11.79
N LEU A 293 14.12 -6.72 11.18
CA LEU A 293 12.77 -7.17 10.86
C LEU A 293 12.27 -8.07 12.00
N LEU A 294 11.47 -7.49 12.89
CA LEU A 294 10.97 -8.17 14.09
C LEU A 294 9.57 -8.70 13.80
N VAL A 295 9.47 -10.01 13.69
CA VAL A 295 8.26 -10.71 13.25
C VAL A 295 7.62 -11.42 14.46
N GLY A 296 6.35 -11.14 14.72
CA GLY A 296 5.58 -11.74 15.81
C GLY A 296 5.08 -13.15 15.46
N ASP A 297 5.97 -14.02 14.99
CA ASP A 297 5.62 -15.39 14.58
C ASP A 297 6.68 -16.38 15.05
N GLU A 298 6.30 -17.64 15.18
CA GLU A 298 7.21 -18.76 15.48
C GLU A 298 8.03 -19.20 14.28
N ALA A 299 7.73 -18.67 13.09
CA ALA A 299 8.44 -18.94 11.86
C ALA A 299 8.81 -17.64 11.14
N LEU A 300 9.89 -17.67 10.40
CA LEU A 300 10.23 -16.64 9.42
C LEU A 300 9.98 -17.21 8.01
N ASP A 301 9.27 -16.47 7.20
CA ASP A 301 9.12 -16.69 5.77
C ASP A 301 9.42 -15.37 5.04
N LEU A 302 10.62 -15.28 4.48
CA LEU A 302 11.19 -14.05 3.94
C LEU A 302 11.60 -14.24 2.48
N PHE A 303 11.01 -13.46 1.58
CA PHE A 303 11.47 -13.34 0.20
C PHE A 303 12.46 -12.20 0.07
N VAL A 304 13.55 -12.44 -0.66
CA VAL A 304 14.57 -11.44 -1.01
C VAL A 304 14.64 -11.35 -2.54
N PHE A 305 14.46 -10.15 -3.06
CA PHE A 305 14.48 -9.84 -4.49
C PHE A 305 15.76 -9.09 -4.84
N LEU A 306 16.36 -9.39 -6.01
CA LEU A 306 17.58 -8.75 -6.52
C LEU A 306 17.27 -8.03 -7.84
N GLY A 307 17.72 -6.79 -7.99
CA GLY A 307 17.54 -6.03 -9.23
C GLY A 307 17.25 -4.55 -9.04
N SER A 308 16.85 -3.90 -10.13
CA SER A 308 16.37 -2.51 -10.16
C SER A 308 14.97 -2.41 -9.52
N PRO A 309 14.52 -1.20 -9.11
CA PRO A 309 13.19 -1.02 -8.53
C PRO A 309 12.04 -1.61 -9.36
N LYS A 310 12.09 -1.46 -10.69
CA LYS A 310 11.07 -2.05 -11.58
C LYS A 310 11.10 -3.58 -11.59
N GLU A 311 12.28 -4.18 -11.58
CA GLU A 311 12.44 -5.64 -11.52
C GLU A 311 11.98 -6.21 -10.18
N ILE A 312 12.30 -5.52 -9.07
CA ILE A 312 11.86 -5.91 -7.74
C ILE A 312 10.32 -5.87 -7.63
N LEU A 313 9.69 -4.80 -8.13
CA LEU A 313 8.22 -4.69 -8.16
C LEU A 313 7.57 -5.75 -9.05
N ASP A 314 8.15 -6.05 -10.22
CA ASP A 314 7.67 -7.09 -11.14
C ASP A 314 7.71 -8.48 -10.46
N GLU A 315 8.84 -8.87 -9.86
CA GLU A 315 9.02 -10.12 -9.11
C GLU A 315 8.07 -10.22 -7.90
N TYR A 316 7.95 -9.13 -7.12
CA TYR A 316 7.04 -9.09 -5.96
C TYR A 316 5.58 -9.25 -6.38
N THR A 317 5.15 -8.54 -7.44
CA THR A 317 3.77 -8.60 -7.90
C THR A 317 3.47 -9.87 -8.71
N ASP A 318 4.46 -10.55 -9.28
CA ASP A 318 4.27 -11.90 -9.83
C ASP A 318 3.94 -12.93 -8.74
N LEU A 319 4.50 -12.77 -7.54
CA LEU A 319 4.20 -13.62 -6.39
C LEU A 319 2.85 -13.27 -5.75
N THR A 320 2.61 -11.98 -5.52
CA THR A 320 1.46 -11.50 -4.73
C THR A 320 0.25 -11.13 -5.59
N GLY A 321 0.41 -11.13 -6.89
CA GLY A 321 -0.59 -10.86 -7.92
C GLY A 321 -0.56 -9.43 -8.44
N LYS A 322 -0.58 -9.30 -9.76
CA LYS A 322 -0.73 -8.03 -10.47
C LYS A 322 -2.19 -7.57 -10.44
N PRO A 323 -2.47 -6.26 -10.47
CA PRO A 323 -3.83 -5.76 -10.48
C PRO A 323 -4.52 -6.04 -11.81
N ASN A 324 -5.85 -6.22 -11.75
CA ASN A 324 -6.66 -6.10 -12.95
C ASN A 324 -6.65 -4.64 -13.46
N LEU A 325 -6.69 -4.43 -14.77
CA LEU A 325 -6.88 -3.09 -15.33
C LEU A 325 -8.31 -2.62 -14.99
N PRO A 326 -8.49 -1.48 -14.29
CA PRO A 326 -9.82 -0.94 -14.02
C PRO A 326 -10.57 -0.56 -15.30
N PRO A 327 -11.91 -0.56 -15.30
CA PRO A 327 -12.71 -0.15 -16.46
C PRO A 327 -12.48 1.33 -16.79
N LEU A 328 -12.58 1.69 -18.07
CA LEU A 328 -12.29 3.05 -18.55
C LEU A 328 -13.03 4.15 -17.78
N TRP A 329 -14.32 3.94 -17.47
CA TRP A 329 -15.11 4.93 -16.75
C TRP A 329 -14.56 5.29 -15.36
N SER A 330 -13.83 4.37 -14.73
CA SER A 330 -13.27 4.62 -13.39
C SER A 330 -12.17 5.67 -13.39
N PHE A 331 -11.51 5.90 -14.52
CA PHE A 331 -10.50 6.95 -14.69
C PHE A 331 -11.09 8.34 -14.88
N GLY A 332 -12.41 8.49 -15.07
CA GLY A 332 -13.11 9.77 -15.08
C GLY A 332 -13.19 10.40 -13.68
N LEU A 333 -13.80 11.59 -13.58
CA LEU A 333 -14.00 12.27 -12.30
C LEU A 333 -15.11 11.58 -11.49
N TRP A 334 -14.81 11.29 -10.21
CA TRP A 334 -15.77 10.85 -9.19
C TRP A 334 -16.19 12.06 -8.37
N MET A 335 -17.47 12.38 -8.39
CA MET A 335 -18.02 13.50 -7.61
C MET A 335 -18.75 12.96 -6.40
N SER A 336 -18.36 13.50 -5.24
CA SER A 336 -18.90 13.13 -3.94
C SER A 336 -18.69 14.28 -2.94
N ARG A 337 -19.37 14.17 -1.84
CA ARG A 337 -19.12 14.84 -0.54
C ARG A 337 -19.48 13.83 0.54
N ILE A 338 -19.38 14.17 1.85
CA ILE A 338 -19.70 13.22 2.93
C ILE A 338 -20.90 12.41 2.54
N THR A 339 -22.02 13.02 2.11
CA THR A 339 -23.09 12.25 1.46
C THR A 339 -24.04 13.13 0.66
N TYR A 340 -24.71 12.51 -0.31
CA TYR A 340 -25.96 12.97 -0.91
C TYR A 340 -27.09 12.21 -0.24
N PHE A 341 -27.97 12.91 0.47
CA PHE A 341 -28.96 12.32 1.33
C PHE A 341 -30.21 11.78 0.58
N SER A 342 -30.40 12.16 -0.68
CA SER A 342 -31.61 11.79 -1.44
C SER A 342 -31.33 11.55 -2.91
N GLU A 343 -32.31 10.89 -3.55
CA GLU A 343 -32.37 10.74 -5.00
C GLU A 343 -32.34 12.11 -5.71
N SER A 344 -33.10 13.09 -5.16
CA SER A 344 -33.14 14.44 -5.72
C SER A 344 -31.79 15.16 -5.63
N ASP A 345 -31.03 14.98 -4.54
CA ASP A 345 -29.67 15.54 -4.41
C ASP A 345 -28.77 14.97 -5.51
N GLY A 346 -28.70 13.63 -5.63
CA GLY A 346 -27.85 13.00 -6.64
C GLY A 346 -28.19 13.45 -8.06
N ARG A 347 -29.47 13.47 -8.41
CA ARG A 347 -29.96 13.93 -9.73
C ARG A 347 -29.61 15.41 -9.98
N ASN A 348 -29.78 16.28 -8.99
CA ASN A 348 -29.44 17.70 -9.10
C ASN A 348 -27.95 17.93 -9.32
N ILE A 349 -27.09 17.19 -8.63
CA ILE A 349 -25.63 17.27 -8.81
C ILE A 349 -25.24 16.82 -10.21
N ALA A 350 -25.77 15.68 -10.69
CA ALA A 350 -25.53 15.19 -12.04
C ALA A 350 -25.95 16.24 -13.10
N ALA A 351 -27.16 16.79 -12.98
CA ALA A 351 -27.67 17.81 -13.89
C ALA A 351 -26.80 19.09 -13.88
N LYS A 352 -26.34 19.55 -12.69
CA LYS A 352 -25.46 20.71 -12.57
C LYS A 352 -24.08 20.47 -13.19
N LEU A 353 -23.48 19.29 -13.03
CA LEU A 353 -22.22 18.93 -13.69
C LEU A 353 -22.35 19.05 -15.22
N ARG A 354 -23.40 18.46 -15.81
CA ARG A 354 -23.66 18.54 -17.26
C ARG A 354 -23.95 19.97 -17.72
N LYS A 355 -24.81 20.71 -17.00
CA LYS A 355 -25.15 22.11 -17.31
C LYS A 355 -23.91 23.03 -17.30
N ASN A 356 -22.99 22.81 -16.38
CA ASN A 356 -21.77 23.60 -16.24
C ASN A 356 -20.63 23.08 -17.11
N ASN A 357 -20.87 22.08 -17.97
CA ASN A 357 -19.87 21.46 -18.83
C ASN A 357 -18.66 20.93 -18.05
N ILE A 358 -18.89 20.32 -16.88
CA ILE A 358 -17.85 19.69 -16.07
C ILE A 358 -17.92 18.18 -16.31
N PRO A 359 -16.91 17.58 -16.96
CA PRO A 359 -16.90 16.15 -17.20
C PRO A 359 -16.86 15.35 -15.88
N ALA A 360 -17.68 14.30 -15.80
CA ALA A 360 -17.69 13.37 -14.67
C ALA A 360 -18.30 12.04 -15.04
N ASP A 361 -17.84 10.97 -14.42
CA ASP A 361 -18.27 9.59 -14.72
C ASP A 361 -18.91 8.88 -13.53
N VAL A 362 -18.68 9.33 -12.28
CA VAL A 362 -19.21 8.64 -11.10
C VAL A 362 -19.84 9.61 -10.13
N LEU A 363 -21.02 9.23 -9.62
CA LEU A 363 -21.62 9.81 -8.42
C LEU A 363 -21.50 8.80 -7.28
N HIS A 364 -20.95 9.26 -6.17
CA HIS A 364 -20.76 8.46 -4.98
C HIS A 364 -21.72 8.92 -3.88
N PHE A 365 -22.55 8.00 -3.39
CA PHE A 365 -23.41 8.17 -2.22
C PHE A 365 -22.71 7.54 -1.02
N ASP A 366 -22.37 8.36 -0.03
CA ASP A 366 -21.67 7.94 1.19
C ASP A 366 -22.68 7.60 2.31
N THR A 367 -22.36 7.78 3.58
CA THR A 367 -23.07 7.27 4.78
C THR A 367 -24.58 7.52 4.86
N GLY A 368 -25.13 8.50 4.15
CA GLY A 368 -26.53 8.94 4.26
C GLY A 368 -27.51 8.33 3.27
N TRP A 369 -27.16 7.31 2.50
CA TRP A 369 -28.10 6.65 1.61
C TRP A 369 -29.01 5.64 2.33
N PHE A 370 -28.70 5.26 3.60
CA PHE A 370 -29.55 4.46 4.49
C PHE A 370 -30.64 5.31 5.14
N GLU A 371 -31.68 4.68 5.68
CA GLU A 371 -32.75 5.38 6.38
C GLU A 371 -32.24 6.22 7.56
N THR A 372 -31.33 5.68 8.34
CA THR A 372 -30.59 6.38 9.39
C THR A 372 -29.13 6.49 8.98
N ASP A 373 -28.61 7.72 8.96
CA ASP A 373 -27.20 7.99 8.61
C ASP A 373 -26.24 7.14 9.46
N TRP A 374 -25.19 6.59 8.86
CA TRP A 374 -24.23 5.66 9.44
C TRP A 374 -24.77 4.27 9.87
N GLN A 375 -26.07 4.01 9.78
CA GLN A 375 -26.66 2.72 10.12
C GLN A 375 -26.74 1.82 8.87
N CYS A 376 -25.58 1.30 8.45
CA CYS A 376 -25.46 0.44 7.27
C CYS A 376 -26.40 -0.78 7.38
N ASP A 377 -27.41 -0.84 6.53
CA ASP A 377 -28.39 -1.92 6.45
C ASP A 377 -28.55 -2.49 5.04
N TYR A 378 -27.73 -2.00 4.09
CA TYR A 378 -27.75 -2.40 2.67
C TYR A 378 -29.05 -2.14 1.93
N GLU A 379 -29.86 -1.20 2.40
CA GLU A 379 -31.12 -0.78 1.78
C GLU A 379 -31.16 0.73 1.59
N PHE A 380 -31.64 1.18 0.43
CA PHE A 380 -31.89 2.60 0.21
C PHE A 380 -33.01 3.11 1.12
N ALA A 381 -32.81 4.29 1.69
CA ALA A 381 -33.83 4.98 2.48
C ALA A 381 -35.10 5.21 1.67
N LYS A 382 -36.18 4.49 2.00
CA LYS A 382 -37.47 4.58 1.29
C LYS A 382 -38.09 5.98 1.36
N SER A 383 -37.77 6.72 2.43
CA SER A 383 -38.24 8.10 2.62
C SER A 383 -37.59 9.10 1.64
N ARG A 384 -36.42 8.79 1.09
CA ARG A 384 -35.59 9.72 0.30
C ARG A 384 -35.16 9.20 -1.08
N PHE A 385 -35.31 7.90 -1.32
CA PHE A 385 -35.03 7.24 -2.60
C PHE A 385 -36.28 6.45 -3.00
N GLN A 386 -37.15 7.05 -3.83
CA GLN A 386 -38.42 6.45 -4.16
C GLN A 386 -38.28 5.30 -5.15
N ASP A 387 -37.39 5.48 -6.16
CA ASP A 387 -37.10 4.44 -7.15
C ASP A 387 -35.58 4.42 -7.44
N PRO A 388 -34.79 3.81 -6.54
CA PRO A 388 -33.34 3.79 -6.71
C PRO A 388 -32.89 3.03 -7.95
N VAL A 389 -33.66 2.02 -8.43
CA VAL A 389 -33.34 1.29 -9.67
C VAL A 389 -33.45 2.22 -10.87
N LYS A 390 -34.56 2.97 -10.95
CA LYS A 390 -34.74 3.97 -12.01
C LYS A 390 -33.71 5.07 -11.93
N MET A 391 -33.41 5.60 -10.72
CA MET A 391 -32.35 6.61 -10.52
C MET A 391 -31.01 6.13 -11.08
N ILE A 392 -30.57 4.94 -10.70
CA ILE A 392 -29.29 4.35 -11.15
C ILE A 392 -29.30 4.16 -12.67
N SER A 393 -30.40 3.69 -13.24
CA SER A 393 -30.55 3.51 -14.69
C SER A 393 -30.47 4.84 -15.45
N ASP A 394 -31.17 5.88 -14.98
CA ASP A 394 -31.18 7.22 -15.58
C ASP A 394 -29.78 7.85 -15.52
N LEU A 395 -29.13 7.78 -14.36
CA LEU A 395 -27.75 8.25 -14.18
C LEU A 395 -26.78 7.54 -15.14
N LYS A 396 -26.94 6.23 -15.32
CA LYS A 396 -26.13 5.44 -16.25
C LYS A 396 -26.34 5.85 -17.71
N GLN A 397 -27.58 6.19 -18.10
CA GLN A 397 -27.88 6.74 -19.43
C GLN A 397 -27.20 8.08 -19.65
N ASP A 398 -27.16 8.95 -18.63
CA ASP A 398 -26.49 10.24 -18.64
C ASP A 398 -24.96 10.16 -18.50
N GLY A 399 -24.39 8.93 -18.51
CA GLY A 399 -22.94 8.67 -18.45
C GLY A 399 -22.38 8.64 -17.04
N PHE A 400 -23.21 8.54 -15.99
CA PHE A 400 -22.74 8.38 -14.61
C PHE A 400 -22.84 6.95 -14.12
N ARG A 401 -21.84 6.47 -13.42
CA ARG A 401 -21.84 5.25 -12.62
C ARG A 401 -22.17 5.59 -11.17
N THR A 402 -22.79 4.65 -10.45
CA THR A 402 -23.14 4.84 -9.05
C THR A 402 -22.20 4.04 -8.16
N CYS A 403 -21.60 4.71 -7.16
CA CYS A 403 -20.85 4.13 -6.08
C CYS A 403 -21.62 4.22 -4.78
N LEU A 404 -21.63 3.16 -3.97
CA LEU A 404 -22.25 3.14 -2.65
C LEU A 404 -21.25 2.82 -1.56
N TRP A 405 -21.32 3.57 -0.47
CA TRP A 405 -20.56 3.33 0.75
C TRP A 405 -21.18 2.22 1.59
N GLN A 406 -20.36 1.47 2.31
CA GLN A 406 -20.76 0.51 3.34
C GLN A 406 -19.56 0.15 4.24
N LEU A 407 -19.80 -0.52 5.35
CA LEU A 407 -18.82 -0.95 6.33
C LEU A 407 -19.18 -2.34 6.91
N PRO A 408 -18.24 -3.07 7.52
CA PRO A 408 -18.48 -4.42 8.04
C PRO A 408 -18.72 -4.47 9.57
N TYR A 409 -19.09 -3.34 10.19
CA TYR A 409 -19.29 -3.22 11.64
C TYR A 409 -20.73 -2.81 11.95
N PHE A 410 -21.31 -3.41 13.01
CA PHE A 410 -22.72 -3.20 13.35
C PHE A 410 -22.87 -2.91 14.83
N VAL A 411 -23.32 -1.70 15.15
CA VAL A 411 -23.64 -1.26 16.51
C VAL A 411 -24.92 -1.93 16.99
N PRO A 412 -25.16 -2.10 18.32
CA PRO A 412 -26.34 -2.77 18.87
C PRO A 412 -27.70 -2.22 18.41
N LYS A 413 -27.77 -0.92 18.09
CA LYS A 413 -28.98 -0.25 17.58
C LYS A 413 -29.26 -0.48 16.08
N ASN A 414 -28.29 -1.06 15.33
CA ASN A 414 -28.49 -1.38 13.93
C ASN A 414 -29.51 -2.53 13.77
N LYS A 415 -30.45 -2.41 12.83
CA LYS A 415 -31.49 -3.42 12.62
C LYS A 415 -30.97 -4.81 12.26
N LEU A 416 -29.76 -4.91 11.67
CA LEU A 416 -29.12 -6.18 11.31
C LEU A 416 -28.34 -6.82 12.48
N PHE A 417 -28.12 -6.09 13.58
CA PHE A 417 -27.28 -6.55 14.69
C PHE A 417 -27.75 -7.89 15.26
N LYS A 418 -29.06 -8.04 15.48
CA LYS A 418 -29.65 -9.28 15.99
C LYS A 418 -29.49 -10.43 14.99
N GLU A 419 -29.74 -10.20 13.70
CA GLU A 419 -29.55 -11.19 12.64
C GLU A 419 -28.09 -11.69 12.61
N ILE A 420 -27.12 -10.77 12.70
CA ILE A 420 -25.69 -11.06 12.67
C ILE A 420 -25.26 -11.85 13.91
N THR A 421 -25.70 -11.44 15.09
CA THR A 421 -25.26 -12.05 16.35
C THR A 421 -25.90 -13.42 16.58
N GLU A 422 -27.20 -13.57 16.36
CA GLU A 422 -27.91 -14.85 16.48
C GLU A 422 -27.50 -15.82 15.35
N GLY A 423 -27.21 -15.32 14.17
CA GLY A 423 -26.68 -16.10 13.04
C GLY A 423 -25.23 -16.56 13.23
N GLY A 424 -24.53 -16.01 14.22
CA GLY A 424 -23.11 -16.33 14.46
C GLY A 424 -22.20 -15.88 13.32
N LEU A 425 -22.52 -14.73 12.69
CA LEU A 425 -21.81 -14.20 11.52
C LEU A 425 -20.64 -13.27 11.90
N HIS A 426 -20.45 -13.02 13.20
CA HIS A 426 -19.44 -12.09 13.72
C HIS A 426 -18.24 -12.83 14.32
N VAL A 427 -17.12 -12.12 14.42
CA VAL A 427 -15.94 -12.58 15.18
C VAL A 427 -16.32 -12.73 16.66
N LYS A 428 -15.84 -13.77 17.33
CA LYS A 428 -16.12 -14.07 18.73
C LYS A 428 -14.89 -13.92 19.60
N ASN A 429 -15.07 -13.60 20.87
CA ASN A 429 -14.01 -13.72 21.86
C ASN A 429 -13.86 -15.19 22.35
N PRO A 430 -12.83 -15.53 23.16
CA PRO A 430 -12.65 -16.90 23.65
C PRO A 430 -13.82 -17.48 24.46
N LYS A 431 -14.74 -16.63 24.95
CA LYS A 431 -15.94 -17.05 25.65
C LYS A 431 -17.16 -17.21 24.74
N GLY A 432 -17.01 -17.01 23.43
CA GLY A 432 -18.07 -17.12 22.44
C GLY A 432 -18.96 -15.87 22.28
N ASN A 433 -18.64 -14.78 22.99
CA ASN A 433 -19.38 -13.51 22.93
C ASN A 433 -18.76 -12.55 21.90
N ILE A 434 -19.44 -11.41 21.66
CA ILE A 434 -18.89 -10.29 20.88
C ILE A 434 -17.63 -9.78 21.61
N PRO A 435 -16.51 -9.54 20.89
CA PRO A 435 -15.28 -9.04 21.50
C PRO A 435 -15.39 -7.63 22.08
N PHE A 436 -16.25 -6.77 21.48
CA PHE A 436 -16.51 -5.38 21.84
C PHE A 436 -18.00 -5.09 21.88
N GLU A 437 -18.41 -3.81 21.78
CA GLU A 437 -19.82 -3.43 21.67
C GLU A 437 -20.37 -3.76 20.28
N ASP A 438 -19.57 -3.61 19.22
CA ASP A 438 -19.99 -3.82 17.84
C ASP A 438 -19.77 -5.26 17.38
N ALA A 439 -20.70 -5.74 16.56
CA ALA A 439 -20.53 -6.99 15.83
C ALA A 439 -19.70 -6.73 14.54
N VAL A 440 -18.51 -7.31 14.47
CA VAL A 440 -17.62 -7.27 13.32
C VAL A 440 -17.80 -8.55 12.52
N LEU A 441 -18.11 -8.46 11.21
CA LEU A 441 -18.31 -9.62 10.35
C LEU A 441 -17.05 -10.50 10.27
N ASP A 442 -17.23 -11.81 10.38
CA ASP A 442 -16.14 -12.78 10.28
C ASP A 442 -15.99 -13.32 8.84
N PHE A 443 -15.14 -12.71 8.01
CA PHE A 443 -14.90 -13.15 6.64
C PHE A 443 -14.10 -14.47 6.53
N THR A 444 -13.74 -15.11 7.63
CA THR A 444 -13.26 -16.49 7.62
C THR A 444 -14.39 -17.50 7.70
N ASN A 445 -15.60 -17.07 8.07
CA ASN A 445 -16.80 -17.88 8.15
C ASN A 445 -17.53 -17.92 6.79
N PRO A 446 -17.63 -19.07 6.13
CA PRO A 446 -18.35 -19.17 4.84
C PRO A 446 -19.81 -18.70 4.89
N LYS A 447 -20.51 -18.88 6.01
CA LYS A 447 -21.89 -18.38 6.19
C LYS A 447 -21.95 -16.86 6.17
N THR A 448 -20.98 -16.20 6.81
CA THR A 448 -20.86 -14.74 6.80
C THR A 448 -20.59 -14.24 5.38
N VAL A 449 -19.67 -14.88 4.67
CA VAL A 449 -19.35 -14.53 3.28
C VAL A 449 -20.59 -14.67 2.39
N GLU A 450 -21.35 -15.75 2.50
CA GLU A 450 -22.56 -15.97 1.73
C GLU A 450 -23.63 -14.91 2.06
N TRP A 451 -23.90 -14.66 3.33
CA TRP A 451 -24.84 -13.65 3.80
C TRP A 451 -24.48 -12.25 3.26
N TYR A 452 -23.21 -11.87 3.43
CA TYR A 452 -22.70 -10.57 3.00
C TYR A 452 -22.75 -10.42 1.47
N ARG A 453 -22.34 -11.44 0.72
CA ARG A 453 -22.47 -11.48 -0.74
C ARG A 453 -23.93 -11.34 -1.20
N GLY A 454 -24.86 -11.88 -0.45
CA GLY A 454 -26.30 -11.69 -0.71
C GLY A 454 -26.73 -10.22 -0.59
N LYS A 455 -26.30 -9.53 0.47
CA LYS A 455 -26.61 -8.10 0.69
C LYS A 455 -25.99 -7.22 -0.42
N ILE A 456 -24.69 -7.33 -0.65
CA ILE A 456 -23.97 -6.54 -1.67
C ILE A 456 -24.45 -6.92 -3.08
N GLY A 457 -24.68 -8.20 -3.34
CA GLY A 457 -25.14 -8.70 -4.65
C GLY A 457 -26.49 -8.12 -5.06
N ASN A 458 -27.40 -7.87 -4.12
CA ASN A 458 -28.67 -7.20 -4.41
C ASN A 458 -28.43 -5.77 -4.91
N LEU A 459 -27.51 -5.02 -4.32
CA LEU A 459 -27.15 -3.66 -4.76
C LEU A 459 -26.55 -3.66 -6.17
N LEU A 460 -25.63 -4.58 -6.43
CA LEU A 460 -24.99 -4.70 -7.76
C LEU A 460 -26.02 -5.08 -8.84
N LYS A 461 -26.99 -5.99 -8.54
CA LYS A 461 -28.09 -6.36 -9.44
C LYS A 461 -29.05 -5.21 -9.71
N MET A 462 -29.16 -4.22 -8.81
CA MET A 462 -29.93 -2.99 -9.05
C MET A 462 -29.23 -2.05 -10.05
N GLY A 463 -27.96 -2.32 -10.43
CA GLY A 463 -27.18 -1.53 -11.36
C GLY A 463 -26.06 -0.71 -10.72
N VAL A 464 -25.86 -0.81 -9.40
CA VAL A 464 -24.72 -0.19 -8.72
C VAL A 464 -23.43 -0.71 -9.36
N SER A 465 -22.51 0.20 -9.73
CA SER A 465 -21.33 -0.15 -10.52
C SER A 465 -20.13 -0.50 -9.66
N VAL A 466 -20.02 0.08 -8.47
CA VAL A 466 -18.88 -0.09 -7.58
C VAL A 466 -19.28 0.12 -6.12
N ILE A 467 -18.64 -0.60 -5.23
CA ILE A 467 -18.80 -0.50 -3.77
C ILE A 467 -17.58 0.17 -3.16
N LYS A 468 -17.79 1.22 -2.33
CA LYS A 468 -16.76 1.71 -1.42
C LYS A 468 -16.63 0.72 -0.25
N VAL A 469 -15.47 0.13 -0.12
CA VAL A 469 -15.12 -0.86 0.91
C VAL A 469 -14.38 -0.12 2.01
N ASP A 470 -15.17 0.53 2.86
CA ASP A 470 -14.64 1.40 3.93
C ASP A 470 -14.34 0.62 5.20
N PHE A 471 -13.48 1.17 6.06
CA PHE A 471 -13.00 0.53 7.28
C PHE A 471 -12.26 -0.79 7.02
N GLY A 472 -12.34 -1.75 7.97
CA GLY A 472 -11.64 -3.03 7.94
C GLY A 472 -10.45 -3.08 8.90
N GLU A 473 -10.04 -1.94 9.47
CA GLU A 473 -8.90 -1.80 10.39
C GLU A 473 -9.21 -2.31 11.80
N ALA A 474 -10.48 -2.18 12.25
CA ALA A 474 -10.90 -2.56 13.60
C ALA A 474 -11.27 -4.05 13.74
N ALA A 475 -10.69 -4.91 12.92
CA ALA A 475 -10.83 -6.35 13.07
C ALA A 475 -10.34 -6.79 14.47
N PRO A 476 -11.12 -7.56 15.25
CA PRO A 476 -10.82 -7.85 16.64
C PRO A 476 -9.50 -8.63 16.83
N PHE A 477 -8.49 -7.98 17.41
CA PHE A 477 -7.20 -8.59 17.69
C PHE A 477 -7.29 -9.71 18.76
N ASN A 478 -8.15 -9.54 19.76
CA ASN A 478 -8.45 -10.54 20.78
C ASN A 478 -9.55 -11.53 20.35
N GLY A 479 -9.94 -11.52 19.08
CA GLY A 479 -10.96 -12.40 18.51
C GLY A 479 -10.47 -13.81 18.26
N ILE A 480 -11.42 -14.75 18.26
CA ILE A 480 -11.29 -16.10 17.72
C ILE A 480 -12.16 -16.16 16.46
N TYR A 481 -11.54 -16.41 15.35
CA TYR A 481 -12.18 -16.45 14.03
C TYR A 481 -12.68 -17.86 13.70
N ALA A 482 -13.64 -17.97 12.79
CA ALA A 482 -14.29 -19.24 12.48
C ALA A 482 -13.32 -20.30 11.89
N ASN A 483 -12.21 -19.90 11.31
CA ASN A 483 -11.13 -20.78 10.85
C ASN A 483 -10.23 -21.28 11.99
N GLY A 484 -10.54 -20.95 13.26
CA GLY A 484 -9.79 -21.35 14.46
C GLY A 484 -8.57 -20.48 14.78
N ARG A 485 -8.24 -19.49 13.95
CA ARG A 485 -7.10 -18.58 14.18
C ARG A 485 -7.51 -17.43 15.10
N THR A 486 -6.54 -16.90 15.82
CA THR A 486 -6.72 -15.69 16.64
C THR A 486 -6.59 -14.42 15.82
N GLY A 487 -7.06 -13.30 16.37
CA GLY A 487 -6.85 -12.00 15.76
C GLY A 487 -5.38 -11.62 15.60
N PHE A 488 -4.46 -12.25 16.32
CA PHE A 488 -3.02 -12.07 16.13
C PHE A 488 -2.59 -12.38 14.68
N TYR A 489 -3.24 -13.35 14.03
CA TYR A 489 -3.01 -13.74 12.63
C TYR A 489 -4.03 -13.14 11.66
N GLU A 490 -5.25 -12.86 12.10
CA GLU A 490 -6.33 -12.46 11.19
C GLU A 490 -6.56 -10.95 11.13
N HIS A 491 -6.09 -10.17 12.11
CA HIS A 491 -6.29 -8.72 12.14
C HIS A 491 -5.76 -8.02 10.88
N ASN A 492 -4.47 -8.19 10.58
CA ASN A 492 -3.87 -7.58 9.37
C ASN A 492 -4.38 -8.21 8.06
N LEU A 493 -4.83 -9.48 8.11
CA LEU A 493 -5.33 -10.20 6.94
C LEU A 493 -6.79 -9.90 6.62
N TYR A 494 -7.54 -9.39 7.59
CA TYR A 494 -8.97 -9.08 7.47
C TYR A 494 -9.30 -8.18 6.27
N PRO A 495 -8.57 -7.06 6.04
CA PRO A 495 -8.82 -6.21 4.88
C PRO A 495 -8.72 -6.96 3.54
N LEU A 496 -7.73 -7.85 3.40
CA LEU A 496 -7.58 -8.64 2.16
C LEU A 496 -8.78 -9.57 1.93
N ARG A 497 -9.30 -10.22 2.98
CA ARG A 497 -10.51 -11.07 2.89
C ARG A 497 -11.73 -10.25 2.48
N TYR A 498 -11.92 -9.11 3.12
CA TYR A 498 -13.00 -8.18 2.87
C TYR A 498 -12.96 -7.62 1.44
N ASN A 499 -11.81 -7.06 1.02
CA ASN A 499 -11.61 -6.54 -0.34
C ASN A 499 -11.85 -7.61 -1.41
N LYS A 500 -11.27 -8.81 -1.20
CA LYS A 500 -11.46 -9.96 -2.11
C LYS A 500 -12.92 -10.31 -2.27
N THR A 501 -13.69 -10.39 -1.17
CA THR A 501 -15.09 -10.78 -1.18
C THR A 501 -15.93 -9.83 -2.04
N VAL A 502 -15.71 -8.50 -1.91
CA VAL A 502 -16.46 -7.50 -2.69
C VAL A 502 -15.99 -7.45 -4.14
N ALA A 503 -14.67 -7.49 -4.38
CA ALA A 503 -14.11 -7.41 -5.73
C ALA A 503 -14.52 -8.62 -6.60
N ASP A 504 -14.44 -9.83 -6.03
CA ASP A 504 -14.85 -11.06 -6.73
C ASP A 504 -16.35 -11.03 -7.07
N LEU A 505 -17.20 -10.58 -6.13
CA LEU A 505 -18.62 -10.45 -6.35
C LEU A 505 -18.96 -9.39 -7.40
N THR A 506 -18.28 -8.25 -7.38
CA THR A 506 -18.46 -7.17 -8.37
C THR A 506 -18.09 -7.68 -9.77
N LYS A 507 -16.99 -8.43 -9.89
CA LYS A 507 -16.58 -9.06 -11.15
C LYS A 507 -17.60 -10.10 -11.63
N GLU A 508 -18.14 -10.90 -10.73
CA GLU A 508 -19.13 -11.93 -11.05
C GLU A 508 -20.43 -11.33 -11.61
N ILE A 509 -20.92 -10.24 -11.00
CA ILE A 509 -22.21 -9.64 -11.36
C ILE A 509 -22.05 -8.61 -12.48
N ASN A 510 -21.05 -7.74 -12.42
CA ASN A 510 -20.86 -6.62 -13.35
C ASN A 510 -19.87 -6.91 -14.48
N GLY A 511 -19.09 -8.01 -14.40
CA GLY A 511 -18.00 -8.32 -15.33
C GLY A 511 -16.70 -7.51 -15.11
N GLU A 512 -16.71 -6.55 -14.18
CA GLU A 512 -15.62 -5.62 -13.90
C GLU A 512 -15.12 -5.80 -12.46
N SER A 513 -13.81 -6.04 -12.27
CA SER A 513 -13.22 -6.15 -10.94
C SER A 513 -12.77 -4.77 -10.48
N ILE A 514 -13.64 -4.07 -9.76
CA ILE A 514 -13.35 -2.74 -9.20
C ILE A 514 -14.02 -2.56 -7.85
N ILE A 515 -13.30 -2.00 -6.89
CA ILE A 515 -13.76 -1.54 -5.58
C ILE A 515 -13.12 -0.19 -5.27
N TRP A 516 -13.59 0.49 -4.24
CA TRP A 516 -12.95 1.68 -3.68
C TRP A 516 -12.66 1.38 -2.21
N ALA A 517 -11.44 0.89 -1.91
CA ALA A 517 -11.11 0.32 -0.60
C ALA A 517 -10.18 1.21 0.24
N ARG A 518 -10.38 1.22 1.59
CA ARG A 518 -9.54 1.95 2.54
C ARG A 518 -8.39 1.08 3.04
N SER A 519 -8.69 0.07 3.82
CA SER A 519 -7.68 -0.79 4.43
C SER A 519 -7.18 -1.89 3.49
N THR A 520 -5.95 -2.37 3.75
CA THR A 520 -5.37 -3.45 2.95
C THR A 520 -4.20 -4.15 3.65
N TRP A 521 -3.81 -5.30 3.11
CA TRP A 521 -2.59 -6.06 3.38
C TRP A 521 -2.00 -6.58 2.07
N ALA A 522 -0.78 -7.17 2.10
CA ALA A 522 -0.13 -7.73 0.90
C ALA A 522 -1.05 -8.70 0.16
N GLY A 523 -1.19 -8.52 -1.16
CA GLY A 523 -2.13 -9.25 -2.01
C GLY A 523 -3.39 -8.48 -2.39
N SER A 524 -3.75 -7.41 -1.67
CA SER A 524 -4.93 -6.59 -2.02
C SER A 524 -4.73 -5.73 -3.28
N GLN A 525 -3.50 -5.49 -3.73
CA GLN A 525 -3.24 -4.78 -4.99
C GLN A 525 -3.93 -5.43 -6.20
N ARG A 526 -4.30 -6.71 -6.12
CA ARG A 526 -5.09 -7.42 -7.13
C ARG A 526 -6.50 -6.86 -7.31
N TYR A 527 -7.00 -6.17 -6.30
CA TYR A 527 -8.37 -5.67 -6.20
C TYR A 527 -8.37 -4.14 -6.20
N PRO A 528 -8.19 -3.50 -7.39
CA PRO A 528 -8.16 -2.05 -7.47
C PRO A 528 -9.52 -1.45 -7.11
N LEU A 529 -9.57 -0.23 -6.53
CA LEU A 529 -8.44 0.61 -6.17
C LEU A 529 -8.49 0.95 -4.67
N HIS A 530 -7.48 1.68 -4.21
CA HIS A 530 -7.37 2.12 -2.82
C HIS A 530 -7.17 3.65 -2.76
N TRP A 531 -7.66 4.31 -1.67
CA TRP A 531 -7.46 5.74 -1.48
C TRP A 531 -6.75 6.05 -0.16
N GLY A 532 -6.22 7.28 -0.01
CA GLY A 532 -5.35 7.71 1.08
C GLY A 532 -5.98 7.75 2.48
N GLY A 533 -7.32 7.65 2.57
CA GLY A 533 -8.03 7.77 3.84
C GLY A 533 -8.53 9.19 4.09
N ASP A 534 -8.66 9.56 5.37
CA ASP A 534 -9.37 10.76 5.83
C ASP A 534 -8.41 11.94 6.06
N ALA A 535 -7.75 12.41 4.99
CA ALA A 535 -6.74 13.46 5.05
C ALA A 535 -7.24 14.76 5.67
N GLU A 536 -6.39 15.40 6.46
CA GLU A 536 -6.61 16.76 6.93
C GLU A 536 -6.69 17.74 5.75
N SER A 537 -7.65 18.67 5.78
CA SER A 537 -7.77 19.73 4.77
C SER A 537 -6.76 20.85 5.06
N SER A 538 -5.47 20.53 4.86
CA SER A 538 -4.30 21.38 5.16
C SER A 538 -3.18 21.14 4.13
N ASP A 539 -2.21 22.07 4.07
CA ASP A 539 -1.02 21.91 3.23
C ASP A 539 -0.17 20.70 3.67
N MET A 540 -0.10 20.44 4.98
CA MET A 540 0.61 19.30 5.54
C MET A 540 -0.09 17.97 5.20
N GLY A 541 -1.43 17.94 5.27
CA GLY A 541 -2.25 16.81 4.83
C GLY A 541 -2.04 16.50 3.34
N MET A 542 -1.98 17.52 2.48
CA MET A 542 -1.67 17.36 1.06
C MET A 542 -0.28 16.76 0.82
N GLN A 543 0.73 17.19 1.57
CA GLN A 543 2.08 16.63 1.49
C GLN A 543 2.14 15.19 2.01
N ALA A 544 1.44 14.90 3.11
CA ALA A 544 1.37 13.56 3.70
C ALA A 544 0.69 12.58 2.73
N GLU A 545 -0.37 12.99 2.06
CA GLU A 545 -1.02 12.21 1.01
C GLU A 545 -0.05 11.83 -0.11
N LEU A 546 0.73 12.75 -0.62
CA LEU A 546 1.72 12.41 -1.65
C LEU A 546 2.75 11.40 -1.13
N ARG A 547 3.30 11.61 0.08
CA ARG A 547 4.25 10.66 0.68
C ARG A 547 3.62 9.27 0.86
N GLY A 548 2.36 9.22 1.34
CA GLY A 548 1.61 7.98 1.47
C GLY A 548 1.43 7.25 0.14
N GLY A 549 0.99 7.97 -0.91
CA GLY A 549 0.81 7.43 -2.25
C GLY A 549 2.10 6.92 -2.89
N LEU A 550 3.21 7.66 -2.73
CA LEU A 550 4.53 7.22 -3.21
C LEU A 550 5.02 5.98 -2.46
N SER A 551 4.80 5.92 -1.13
CA SER A 551 5.17 4.79 -0.29
C SER A 551 4.35 3.53 -0.63
N LEU A 552 3.04 3.68 -0.85
CA LEU A 552 2.17 2.59 -1.29
C LEU A 552 2.55 2.10 -2.69
N GLY A 553 2.85 3.01 -3.61
CA GLY A 553 3.35 2.67 -4.95
C GLY A 553 4.66 1.88 -4.90
N ALA A 554 5.61 2.30 -4.04
CA ALA A 554 6.84 1.56 -3.77
C ALA A 554 6.60 0.21 -3.05
N SER A 555 5.37 -0.06 -2.61
CA SER A 555 4.93 -1.33 -2.01
C SER A 555 4.10 -2.20 -2.97
N GLY A 556 4.12 -1.91 -4.29
CA GLY A 556 3.52 -2.75 -5.34
C GLY A 556 2.06 -2.43 -5.67
N PHE A 557 1.52 -1.28 -5.25
CA PHE A 557 0.18 -0.85 -5.58
C PHE A 557 0.17 0.06 -6.81
N THR A 558 -0.54 -0.36 -7.86
CA THR A 558 -0.59 0.35 -9.15
C THR A 558 -1.57 1.51 -9.13
N PHE A 559 -2.78 1.28 -8.56
CA PHE A 559 -3.88 2.24 -8.61
C PHE A 559 -4.16 2.80 -7.21
N TRP A 560 -4.05 4.11 -7.10
CA TRP A 560 -4.24 4.86 -5.88
C TRP A 560 -4.93 6.19 -6.16
N SER A 561 -5.71 6.67 -5.21
CA SER A 561 -6.38 7.96 -5.23
C SER A 561 -6.30 8.59 -3.84
N HIS A 562 -6.84 9.80 -3.70
CA HIS A 562 -7.01 10.51 -2.44
C HIS A 562 -8.18 11.47 -2.53
N ASP A 563 -8.62 11.99 -1.39
CA ASP A 563 -9.73 12.95 -1.32
C ASP A 563 -9.23 14.35 -1.63
N ILE A 564 -9.56 14.86 -2.81
CA ILE A 564 -9.09 16.17 -3.30
C ILE A 564 -9.55 17.29 -2.37
N GLY A 565 -8.57 18.03 -1.84
CA GLY A 565 -8.79 19.10 -0.89
C GLY A 565 -8.90 18.65 0.57
N GLY A 566 -8.63 17.37 0.85
CA GLY A 566 -8.75 16.76 2.18
C GLY A 566 -10.20 16.45 2.57
N PHE A 567 -10.35 15.62 3.60
CA PHE A 567 -11.63 15.06 4.06
C PHE A 567 -12.23 15.81 5.25
N THR A 568 -11.41 16.22 6.23
CA THR A 568 -11.83 16.50 7.61
C THR A 568 -12.66 17.77 7.82
N LYS A 569 -12.54 18.77 6.92
CA LYS A 569 -13.29 20.04 7.00
C LYS A 569 -13.52 20.64 5.61
N ARG A 570 -14.34 21.70 5.55
CA ARG A 570 -14.49 22.48 4.31
C ARG A 570 -13.11 22.91 3.82
N THR A 571 -12.80 22.58 2.58
CA THR A 571 -11.52 22.93 1.94
C THR A 571 -11.46 24.45 1.69
N PRO A 572 -10.42 25.17 2.12
CA PRO A 572 -10.17 26.54 1.64
C PRO A 572 -9.96 26.56 0.13
N GLU A 573 -10.47 27.61 -0.57
CA GLU A 573 -10.40 27.69 -2.04
C GLU A 573 -8.97 27.62 -2.57
N ASN A 574 -8.04 28.36 -1.96
CA ASN A 574 -6.62 28.37 -2.35
C ASN A 574 -5.96 26.98 -2.24
N LEU A 575 -6.26 26.24 -1.17
CA LEU A 575 -5.82 24.86 -1.02
C LEU A 575 -6.46 23.94 -2.07
N TYR A 576 -7.76 24.11 -2.34
CA TYR A 576 -8.47 23.30 -3.32
C TYR A 576 -7.92 23.51 -4.74
N ARG A 577 -7.57 24.76 -5.10
CA ARG A 577 -6.92 25.09 -6.39
C ARG A 577 -5.61 24.33 -6.57
N ARG A 578 -4.77 24.27 -5.55
CA ARG A 578 -3.47 23.59 -5.58
C ARG A 578 -3.60 22.06 -5.49
N TRP A 579 -4.57 21.56 -4.74
CA TRP A 579 -4.79 20.12 -4.58
C TRP A 579 -5.47 19.49 -5.81
N LEU A 580 -6.31 20.21 -6.50
CA LEU A 580 -7.08 19.71 -7.65
C LEU A 580 -6.19 19.13 -8.77
N PRO A 581 -5.17 19.82 -9.28
CA PRO A 581 -4.30 19.23 -10.31
C PRO A 581 -3.52 18.01 -9.82
N PHE A 582 -3.12 17.94 -8.56
CA PHE A 582 -2.53 16.74 -7.97
C PHE A 582 -3.51 15.56 -8.02
N GLY A 583 -4.76 15.75 -7.61
CA GLY A 583 -5.78 14.72 -7.67
C GLY A 583 -6.15 14.32 -9.10
N VAL A 584 -6.20 15.26 -10.02
CA VAL A 584 -6.52 15.02 -11.44
C VAL A 584 -5.38 14.29 -12.17
N LEU A 585 -4.13 14.48 -11.74
CA LEU A 585 -2.96 13.78 -12.26
C LEU A 585 -2.52 12.61 -11.38
N SER A 586 -3.45 12.02 -10.64
CA SER A 586 -3.34 10.72 -9.98
C SER A 586 -3.97 9.61 -10.82
N SER A 587 -3.78 8.34 -10.45
CA SER A 587 -4.36 7.22 -11.23
C SER A 587 -5.88 7.35 -11.34
N HIS A 588 -6.56 7.63 -10.23
CA HIS A 588 -8.00 7.92 -10.18
C HIS A 588 -8.21 9.28 -9.48
N THR A 589 -9.37 9.89 -9.69
CA THR A 589 -9.63 11.25 -9.24
C THR A 589 -11.01 11.36 -8.60
N ARG A 590 -11.06 11.74 -7.30
CA ARG A 590 -12.29 11.88 -6.53
C ARG A 590 -12.31 13.16 -5.71
N CYS A 591 -13.36 13.97 -5.89
CA CYS A 591 -13.72 15.01 -4.93
C CYS A 591 -14.58 14.40 -3.83
N HIS A 592 -14.14 14.43 -2.57
CA HIS A 592 -14.85 13.87 -1.42
C HIS A 592 -14.44 14.57 -0.12
N GLY A 593 -15.25 14.44 0.94
CA GLY A 593 -15.01 14.99 2.27
C GLY A 593 -16.11 15.94 2.73
N GLN A 594 -15.83 16.76 3.76
CA GLN A 594 -16.80 17.71 4.29
C GLN A 594 -17.27 18.70 3.22
N PRO A 595 -18.60 18.94 3.13
CA PRO A 595 -19.17 19.84 2.13
C PRO A 595 -18.82 21.31 2.36
N PRO A 596 -18.87 22.16 1.32
CA PRO A 596 -19.11 21.78 -0.07
C PRO A 596 -17.87 21.20 -0.75
N LYS A 597 -18.06 20.36 -1.76
CA LYS A 597 -17.01 19.87 -2.69
C LYS A 597 -17.31 20.23 -4.14
N GLU A 598 -18.51 20.66 -4.40
CA GLU A 598 -18.97 21.06 -5.72
C GLU A 598 -18.38 22.42 -6.10
N PRO A 599 -17.82 22.57 -7.33
CA PRO A 599 -17.05 23.76 -7.69
C PRO A 599 -17.86 25.06 -7.75
N TRP A 600 -19.17 25.02 -8.04
CA TRP A 600 -20.03 26.19 -8.05
C TRP A 600 -20.28 26.82 -6.67
N ASP A 601 -20.00 26.11 -5.59
CA ASP A 601 -20.12 26.63 -4.22
C ASP A 601 -18.89 27.47 -3.79
N TYR A 602 -17.89 27.57 -4.66
CA TYR A 602 -16.67 28.38 -4.52
C TYR A 602 -16.64 29.60 -5.47
N GLY A 603 -17.72 29.80 -6.26
CA GLY A 603 -17.84 30.91 -7.20
C GLY A 603 -17.42 30.57 -8.64
N ASP A 604 -17.75 31.47 -9.56
CA ASP A 604 -17.60 31.26 -11.01
C ASP A 604 -16.14 31.13 -11.44
N ASP A 605 -15.23 31.88 -10.82
CA ASP A 605 -13.81 31.82 -11.14
C ASP A 605 -13.22 30.44 -10.80
N PHE A 606 -13.50 29.93 -9.60
CA PHE A 606 -13.09 28.60 -9.21
C PHE A 606 -13.76 27.52 -10.07
N GLN A 607 -15.05 27.65 -10.38
CA GLN A 607 -15.75 26.70 -11.25
C GLN A 607 -15.13 26.61 -12.65
N ASN A 608 -14.72 27.75 -13.21
CA ASN A 608 -14.04 27.78 -14.51
C ASN A 608 -12.66 27.14 -14.43
N TYR A 609 -11.88 27.44 -13.40
CA TYR A 609 -10.60 26.80 -13.13
C TYR A 609 -10.75 25.28 -12.97
N PHE A 610 -11.70 24.84 -12.16
CA PHE A 610 -12.02 23.43 -11.93
C PHE A 610 -12.30 22.69 -13.25
N ARG A 611 -13.13 23.29 -14.10
CA ARG A 611 -13.45 22.73 -15.43
C ARG A 611 -12.20 22.57 -16.28
N ASP A 612 -11.35 23.60 -16.35
CA ASP A 612 -10.12 23.56 -17.17
C ASP A 612 -9.17 22.46 -16.72
N VAL A 613 -9.03 22.25 -15.42
CA VAL A 613 -8.17 21.19 -14.84
C VAL A 613 -8.76 19.80 -15.13
N VAL A 614 -10.08 19.62 -14.97
CA VAL A 614 -10.75 18.34 -15.28
C VAL A 614 -10.74 18.07 -16.78
N ASP A 615 -10.95 19.08 -17.62
CA ASP A 615 -10.85 18.96 -19.09
C ASP A 615 -9.48 18.44 -19.54
N MET A 616 -8.39 18.84 -18.87
CA MET A 616 -7.04 18.31 -19.13
C MET A 616 -7.00 16.79 -18.90
N ARG A 617 -7.61 16.26 -17.84
CA ARG A 617 -7.67 14.81 -17.58
C ARG A 617 -8.37 14.05 -18.70
N TYR A 618 -9.54 14.54 -19.12
CA TYR A 618 -10.30 13.88 -20.19
C TYR A 618 -9.54 13.94 -21.53
N LYS A 619 -8.83 15.03 -21.79
CA LYS A 619 -7.94 15.15 -22.95
C LYS A 619 -6.77 14.17 -22.91
N LEU A 620 -6.21 13.91 -21.73
CA LEU A 620 -5.11 12.96 -21.51
C LEU A 620 -5.58 11.50 -21.37
N MET A 621 -6.87 11.18 -21.52
CA MET A 621 -7.40 9.84 -21.28
C MET A 621 -6.70 8.73 -22.06
N PRO A 622 -6.29 8.90 -23.34
CA PRO A 622 -5.55 7.85 -24.05
C PRO A 622 -4.15 7.59 -23.45
N TYR A 623 -3.47 8.63 -22.96
CA TYR A 623 -2.21 8.49 -22.23
C TYR A 623 -2.44 7.75 -20.91
N ILE A 624 -3.43 8.20 -20.12
CA ILE A 624 -3.77 7.60 -18.81
C ILE A 624 -4.08 6.13 -18.98
N TYR A 625 -4.91 5.76 -19.94
CA TYR A 625 -5.31 4.37 -20.16
C TYR A 625 -4.16 3.48 -20.63
N ALA A 626 -3.32 3.96 -21.55
CA ALA A 626 -2.14 3.24 -22.01
C ALA A 626 -1.11 3.03 -20.90
N GLN A 627 -0.85 4.07 -20.08
CA GLN A 627 0.04 3.97 -18.92
C GLN A 627 -0.51 3.07 -17.82
N SER A 628 -1.84 3.07 -17.62
CA SER A 628 -2.51 2.18 -16.67
C SER A 628 -2.40 0.71 -17.10
N LYS A 629 -2.53 0.42 -18.39
CA LYS A 629 -2.31 -0.93 -18.94
C LYS A 629 -0.86 -1.39 -18.76
N LEU A 630 0.11 -0.54 -19.11
CA LEU A 630 1.54 -0.81 -18.90
C LEU A 630 1.83 -1.08 -17.42
N ALA A 631 1.30 -0.24 -16.54
CA ALA A 631 1.50 -0.32 -15.12
C ALA A 631 0.90 -1.61 -14.52
N ALA A 632 -0.32 -1.97 -14.90
CA ALA A 632 -0.98 -3.20 -14.46
C ALA A 632 -0.22 -4.45 -14.91
N ASP A 633 0.24 -4.48 -16.17
CA ASP A 633 0.98 -5.64 -16.72
C ASP A 633 2.34 -5.85 -16.02
N LYS A 634 2.93 -4.78 -15.48
CA LYS A 634 4.26 -4.79 -14.87
C LYS A 634 4.27 -4.65 -13.35
N GLY A 635 3.10 -4.51 -12.72
CA GLY A 635 3.00 -4.25 -11.28
C GLY A 635 3.62 -2.91 -10.85
N LEU A 636 3.69 -1.92 -11.77
CA LEU A 636 4.27 -0.61 -11.49
C LEU A 636 3.18 0.37 -10.97
N PRO A 637 3.53 1.33 -10.11
CA PRO A 637 2.58 2.38 -9.74
C PRO A 637 2.30 3.35 -10.88
N MET A 638 1.11 3.92 -10.95
CA MET A 638 0.79 5.04 -11.85
C MET A 638 1.39 6.35 -11.33
N VAL A 639 1.36 6.58 -10.03
CA VAL A 639 2.04 7.67 -9.32
C VAL A 639 3.37 7.12 -8.82
N ARG A 640 4.47 7.44 -9.51
CA ARG A 640 5.78 6.81 -9.30
C ARG A 640 6.75 7.75 -8.62
N ALA A 641 7.44 7.29 -7.59
CA ALA A 641 8.64 7.97 -7.11
C ALA A 641 9.69 8.05 -8.22
N LEU A 642 10.45 9.14 -8.28
CA LEU A 642 11.39 9.40 -9.37
C LEU A 642 12.41 8.28 -9.54
N PHE A 643 12.90 7.68 -8.44
CA PHE A 643 13.89 6.60 -8.50
C PHE A 643 13.40 5.32 -9.20
N ILE A 644 12.07 5.10 -9.31
CA ILE A 644 11.52 3.95 -10.04
C ILE A 644 11.80 4.11 -11.55
N GLU A 645 11.70 5.34 -12.07
CA GLU A 645 12.02 5.65 -13.48
C GLU A 645 13.50 5.94 -13.71
N PHE A 646 14.18 6.51 -12.72
CA PHE A 646 15.56 6.99 -12.81
C PHE A 646 16.46 6.38 -11.72
N PRO A 647 16.61 5.04 -11.68
CA PRO A 647 17.35 4.37 -10.58
C PRO A 647 18.84 4.73 -10.53
N ASN A 648 19.42 5.17 -11.65
CA ASN A 648 20.83 5.56 -11.76
C ASN A 648 21.08 7.04 -11.38
N ASP A 649 20.01 7.81 -11.21
CA ASP A 649 20.08 9.21 -10.78
C ASP A 649 20.03 9.30 -9.27
N LYS A 650 21.15 9.67 -8.63
CA LYS A 650 21.25 9.75 -7.17
C LYS A 650 20.30 10.80 -6.56
N GLY A 651 20.02 11.87 -7.29
CA GLY A 651 19.06 12.91 -6.85
C GLY A 651 17.63 12.35 -6.76
N ALA A 652 17.22 11.52 -7.72
CA ALA A 652 15.89 10.92 -7.77
C ALA A 652 15.54 10.10 -6.52
N TRP A 653 16.54 9.56 -5.81
CA TRP A 653 16.36 8.82 -4.56
C TRP A 653 16.10 9.70 -3.33
N THR A 654 16.19 11.01 -3.45
CA THR A 654 16.01 11.96 -2.33
C THR A 654 14.73 12.78 -2.44
N ILE A 655 13.98 12.62 -3.52
CA ILE A 655 12.80 13.42 -3.84
C ILE A 655 11.53 12.72 -3.36
N ASP A 656 10.69 13.42 -2.59
CA ASP A 656 9.44 12.93 -2.00
C ASP A 656 8.25 13.88 -2.19
N ASN A 657 8.44 14.97 -2.95
CA ASN A 657 7.45 16.03 -3.12
C ASN A 657 7.05 16.30 -4.59
N GLU A 658 7.44 15.38 -5.48
CA GLU A 658 7.06 15.33 -6.88
C GLU A 658 7.12 13.89 -7.38
N TYR A 659 6.51 13.60 -8.53
CA TYR A 659 6.36 12.22 -9.01
C TYR A 659 6.26 12.14 -10.52
N MET A 660 6.50 10.94 -11.06
CA MET A 660 6.15 10.59 -12.43
C MET A 660 4.70 10.09 -12.48
N PHE A 661 3.88 10.69 -13.31
CA PHE A 661 2.57 10.19 -13.69
C PHE A 661 2.71 9.34 -14.95
N GLY A 662 2.73 8.03 -14.80
CA GLY A 662 3.17 7.11 -15.84
C GLY A 662 4.68 7.23 -16.10
N SER A 663 5.09 7.06 -17.36
CA SER A 663 6.50 7.04 -17.75
C SER A 663 7.06 8.39 -18.21
N ASP A 664 6.18 9.34 -18.62
CA ASP A 664 6.60 10.46 -19.42
C ASP A 664 6.24 11.84 -18.87
N ILE A 665 5.35 11.92 -17.86
CA ILE A 665 4.90 13.19 -17.27
C ILE A 665 5.39 13.27 -15.81
N LEU A 666 6.19 14.29 -15.51
CA LEU A 666 6.55 14.66 -14.13
C LEU A 666 5.56 15.70 -13.62
N VAL A 667 5.05 15.48 -12.42
CA VAL A 667 4.11 16.37 -11.74
C VAL A 667 4.70 16.84 -10.41
N ALA A 668 4.72 18.15 -10.21
CA ALA A 668 5.17 18.77 -8.98
C ALA A 668 4.08 19.69 -8.43
N PRO A 669 3.27 19.22 -7.44
CA PRO A 669 2.21 20.01 -6.82
C PRO A 669 2.74 21.22 -6.05
N LEU A 670 1.93 22.27 -5.90
CA LEU A 670 2.21 23.38 -4.99
C LEU A 670 1.66 23.05 -3.60
N PHE A 671 2.54 22.92 -2.59
CA PHE A 671 2.16 22.61 -1.21
C PHE A 671 2.00 23.85 -0.31
N GLU A 672 2.22 25.02 -0.84
CA GLU A 672 2.07 26.30 -0.17
C GLU A 672 1.55 27.35 -1.17
N ASP A 673 1.03 28.46 -0.65
CA ASP A 673 0.54 29.53 -1.51
C ASP A 673 1.67 30.13 -2.34
N GLY A 674 1.40 30.35 -3.61
CA GLY A 674 2.38 30.92 -4.55
C GLY A 674 2.14 30.40 -5.96
N LYS A 675 2.98 30.86 -6.89
CA LYS A 675 2.94 30.45 -8.30
C LYS A 675 4.23 29.78 -8.78
N GLN A 676 5.20 29.57 -7.90
CA GLN A 676 6.48 28.97 -8.25
C GLN A 676 6.94 28.02 -7.17
N ARG A 677 7.74 27.04 -7.54
CA ARG A 677 8.43 26.17 -6.61
C ARG A 677 9.76 25.69 -7.15
N SER A 678 10.63 25.25 -6.24
CA SER A 678 11.80 24.48 -6.59
C SER A 678 11.42 23.04 -6.99
N VAL A 679 11.96 22.53 -8.08
CA VAL A 679 11.71 21.19 -8.63
C VAL A 679 13.03 20.55 -9.07
N TYR A 680 13.16 19.25 -8.84
CA TYR A 680 14.29 18.45 -9.31
C TYR A 680 13.93 17.75 -10.60
N LEU A 681 14.66 18.01 -11.67
CA LEU A 681 14.49 17.35 -12.95
C LEU A 681 15.54 16.26 -13.12
N PRO A 682 15.14 14.96 -13.18
CA PRO A 682 16.06 13.87 -13.44
C PRO A 682 16.79 14.00 -14.76
N GLN A 683 17.83 13.18 -14.97
CA GLN A 683 18.65 13.20 -16.17
C GLN A 683 17.82 13.21 -17.46
N GLY A 684 18.09 14.19 -18.32
CA GLY A 684 17.40 14.42 -19.61
C GLY A 684 17.01 15.87 -19.82
N GLN A 685 16.17 16.11 -20.82
CA GLN A 685 15.51 17.39 -21.08
C GLN A 685 14.03 17.26 -20.76
N TRP A 686 13.43 18.34 -20.31
CA TRP A 686 12.03 18.40 -19.88
C TRP A 686 11.32 19.57 -20.53
N ILE A 687 10.07 19.37 -20.94
CA ILE A 687 9.26 20.37 -21.64
C ILE A 687 8.03 20.65 -20.79
N ASP A 688 7.84 21.91 -20.43
CA ASP A 688 6.66 22.32 -19.66
C ASP A 688 5.38 22.15 -20.52
N TYR A 689 4.44 21.37 -20.03
CA TYR A 689 3.18 21.03 -20.71
C TYR A 689 2.30 22.27 -20.94
N GLN A 690 2.39 23.29 -20.09
CA GLN A 690 1.55 24.49 -20.17
C GLN A 690 2.20 25.63 -20.97
N THR A 691 3.52 25.78 -20.86
CA THR A 691 4.23 26.93 -21.43
C THR A 691 5.15 26.58 -22.59
N ASN A 692 5.39 25.30 -22.83
CA ASN A 692 6.34 24.76 -23.83
C ASN A 692 7.81 25.15 -23.61
N LYS A 693 8.15 25.73 -22.46
CA LYS A 693 9.54 26.00 -22.09
C LYS A 693 10.31 24.71 -21.85
N THR A 694 11.58 24.70 -22.24
CA THR A 694 12.49 23.56 -22.04
C THR A 694 13.42 23.80 -20.88
N TYR A 695 13.71 22.72 -20.13
CA TYR A 695 14.59 22.73 -18.97
C TYR A 695 15.54 21.53 -19.05
N SER A 696 16.80 21.73 -18.66
CA SER A 696 17.76 20.64 -18.48
C SER A 696 17.56 19.93 -17.13
N SER A 697 18.25 18.80 -16.94
CA SER A 697 18.33 18.14 -15.62
C SER A 697 18.90 19.04 -14.52
N GLY A 698 18.55 18.76 -13.26
CA GLY A 698 19.00 19.48 -12.08
C GLY A 698 17.88 20.26 -11.38
N TRP A 699 18.26 21.11 -10.44
CA TRP A 699 17.31 21.93 -9.68
C TRP A 699 16.95 23.22 -10.45
N HIS A 700 15.65 23.49 -10.49
CA HIS A 700 15.09 24.70 -11.10
C HIS A 700 14.03 25.31 -10.19
N THR A 701 13.90 26.65 -10.22
CA THR A 701 12.71 27.32 -9.71
C THR A 701 11.83 27.69 -10.90
N ILE A 702 10.65 27.08 -10.97
CA ILE A 702 9.73 27.21 -12.11
C ILE A 702 8.41 27.82 -11.63
N GLU A 703 7.91 28.78 -12.41
CA GLU A 703 6.57 29.35 -12.23
C GLU A 703 5.53 28.46 -12.92
N THR A 704 4.40 28.21 -12.25
CA THR A 704 3.29 27.46 -12.84
C THR A 704 2.59 28.25 -13.94
N GLY A 705 1.95 27.53 -14.87
CA GLY A 705 1.07 28.14 -15.85
C GLY A 705 -0.31 28.49 -15.26
N LYS A 706 -1.35 28.38 -16.08
CA LYS A 706 -2.74 28.59 -15.64
C LYS A 706 -3.18 27.59 -14.57
N ILE A 707 -2.73 26.34 -14.68
CA ILE A 707 -2.97 25.26 -13.70
C ILE A 707 -1.91 25.35 -12.61
N GLU A 708 -2.32 25.35 -11.35
CA GLU A 708 -1.47 25.54 -10.19
C GLU A 708 -0.70 24.27 -9.79
N ALA A 709 0.05 23.74 -10.73
CA ALA A 709 1.03 22.66 -10.60
C ALA A 709 2.06 22.75 -11.72
N LEU A 710 3.28 22.27 -11.47
CA LEU A 710 4.25 22.07 -12.56
C LEU A 710 3.95 20.73 -13.22
N ILE A 711 3.85 20.74 -14.54
CA ILE A 711 3.57 19.56 -15.36
C ILE A 711 4.62 19.54 -16.47
N LEU A 712 5.55 18.61 -16.39
CA LEU A 712 6.71 18.56 -17.28
C LEU A 712 6.71 17.23 -18.04
N VAL A 713 6.87 17.30 -19.34
CA VAL A 713 6.94 16.12 -20.21
C VAL A 713 8.39 15.83 -20.54
N ARG A 714 8.76 14.54 -20.45
CA ARG A 714 10.10 14.08 -20.86
C ARG A 714 10.34 14.37 -22.34
N ASP A 715 11.52 14.91 -22.67
CA ASP A 715 11.94 15.08 -24.07
C ASP A 715 12.01 13.72 -24.77
N GLY A 716 11.51 13.69 -26.01
CA GLY A 716 11.37 12.47 -26.79
C GLY A 716 10.09 11.66 -26.51
N ALA A 717 9.15 12.20 -25.74
CA ALA A 717 7.85 11.55 -25.49
C ALA A 717 6.78 11.90 -26.51
N VAL A 718 5.91 10.94 -26.82
CA VAL A 718 4.64 11.15 -27.54
C VAL A 718 3.49 10.98 -26.55
N ILE A 719 2.73 12.04 -26.33
CA ILE A 719 1.54 12.02 -25.45
C ILE A 719 0.28 12.00 -26.31
N PRO A 720 -0.46 10.88 -26.34
CA PRO A 720 -1.72 10.82 -27.06
C PRO A 720 -2.83 11.61 -26.33
N HIS A 721 -3.54 12.44 -27.07
CA HIS A 721 -4.65 13.26 -26.67
C HIS A 721 -5.93 12.86 -27.40
N ILE A 722 -7.07 13.12 -26.76
CA ILE A 722 -8.41 12.93 -27.35
C ILE A 722 -9.24 14.21 -27.20
N LYS A 723 -10.22 14.43 -28.07
CA LYS A 723 -11.19 15.50 -27.86
C LYS A 723 -11.98 15.21 -26.59
N LYS A 724 -12.01 16.17 -25.65
CA LYS A 724 -12.77 16.03 -24.42
C LYS A 724 -14.26 15.78 -24.67
N ALA A 725 -14.89 15.03 -23.78
CA ALA A 725 -16.32 14.79 -23.73
C ALA A 725 -16.85 14.95 -22.30
N GLN A 726 -18.16 14.91 -22.08
CA GLN A 726 -18.78 15.07 -20.75
C GLN A 726 -18.65 13.80 -19.88
N SER A 727 -18.33 12.66 -20.49
CA SER A 727 -18.05 11.40 -19.83
C SER A 727 -17.07 10.58 -20.65
N THR A 728 -16.44 9.58 -20.06
CA THR A 728 -15.56 8.64 -20.78
C THR A 728 -16.35 7.81 -21.81
N LYS A 729 -17.67 7.62 -21.61
CA LYS A 729 -18.57 6.94 -22.54
C LYS A 729 -18.63 7.65 -23.91
N ASP A 730 -18.52 8.98 -23.89
CA ASP A 730 -18.72 9.83 -25.09
C ASP A 730 -17.40 10.20 -25.78
N LEU A 731 -16.26 9.68 -25.33
CA LEU A 731 -14.94 9.93 -25.94
C LEU A 731 -14.85 9.25 -27.32
N ASP A 732 -14.49 10.02 -28.33
CA ASP A 732 -14.31 9.54 -29.71
C ASP A 732 -12.91 8.95 -29.94
N TRP A 733 -12.76 7.67 -29.63
CA TRP A 733 -11.51 6.93 -29.81
C TRP A 733 -11.11 6.70 -31.27
N SER A 734 -11.94 7.08 -32.25
CA SER A 734 -11.59 6.99 -33.66
C SER A 734 -10.64 8.10 -34.14
N ASN A 735 -10.46 9.16 -33.34
CA ASN A 735 -9.63 10.33 -33.67
C ASN A 735 -8.71 10.71 -32.52
N ILE A 736 -7.43 10.37 -32.66
CA ILE A 736 -6.39 10.60 -31.65
C ILE A 736 -5.35 11.59 -32.14
N GLU A 737 -5.03 12.59 -31.33
CA GLU A 737 -3.94 13.52 -31.57
C GLU A 737 -2.68 13.03 -30.83
N LEU A 738 -1.62 12.76 -31.55
CA LEU A 738 -0.31 12.38 -31.03
C LEU A 738 0.57 13.63 -30.93
N VAL A 739 0.81 14.12 -29.71
CA VAL A 739 1.65 15.30 -29.49
C VAL A 739 3.07 14.85 -29.20
N ALA A 740 3.99 15.19 -30.08
CA ALA A 740 5.40 14.90 -29.94
C ALA A 740 6.10 15.99 -29.13
N TYR A 741 6.50 15.67 -27.93
CA TYR A 741 7.34 16.52 -27.08
C TYR A 741 8.79 16.12 -27.30
N SER A 742 9.41 16.74 -28.32
CA SER A 742 10.80 16.41 -28.67
C SER A 742 11.54 17.60 -29.24
N THR A 743 12.71 17.86 -28.68
CA THR A 743 13.71 18.78 -29.20
C THR A 743 14.61 18.13 -30.27
N SER A 744 14.57 16.78 -30.38
CA SER A 744 15.29 15.95 -31.33
C SER A 744 14.42 15.56 -32.54
N ASN A 745 14.88 14.57 -33.32
CA ASN A 745 14.19 14.14 -34.55
C ASN A 745 13.18 13.00 -34.32
N ASP A 746 13.17 12.36 -33.14
CA ASP A 746 12.36 11.21 -32.86
C ASP A 746 11.61 11.39 -31.56
N ALA A 747 10.41 10.80 -31.44
CA ALA A 747 9.68 10.68 -30.18
C ALA A 747 8.93 9.34 -30.14
N LYS A 748 8.74 8.82 -28.93
CA LYS A 748 8.09 7.54 -28.68
C LYS A 748 7.06 7.67 -27.54
N GLY A 749 6.03 6.83 -27.60
CA GLY A 749 5.01 6.74 -26.55
C GLY A 749 4.29 5.41 -26.63
N SER A 750 3.15 5.35 -25.97
CA SER A 750 2.30 4.16 -25.97
C SER A 750 0.83 4.53 -26.20
N PHE A 751 0.08 3.58 -26.73
CA PHE A 751 -1.35 3.70 -27.00
C PHE A 751 -2.06 2.39 -26.70
N CYS A 752 -3.26 2.47 -26.13
CA CYS A 752 -4.10 1.33 -25.84
C CYS A 752 -5.58 1.69 -26.09
N LEU A 753 -6.30 0.86 -26.84
CA LEU A 753 -7.75 1.01 -27.01
C LEU A 753 -8.49 0.29 -25.89
N PRO A 754 -9.57 0.88 -25.33
CA PRO A 754 -10.34 0.25 -24.27
C PRO A 754 -11.09 -1.05 -24.69
N ASN A 755 -11.35 -1.22 -25.97
CA ASN A 755 -12.10 -2.37 -26.49
C ASN A 755 -11.24 -3.62 -26.71
N ASP A 756 -9.91 -3.48 -26.87
CA ASP A 756 -9.00 -4.60 -27.09
C ASP A 756 -7.92 -4.77 -26.02
N ASN A 757 -7.67 -3.73 -25.23
CA ASN A 757 -6.67 -3.72 -24.16
C ASN A 757 -5.25 -4.14 -24.59
N ILE A 758 -4.92 -3.90 -25.86
CA ILE A 758 -3.59 -4.19 -26.40
C ILE A 758 -2.72 -2.94 -26.31
N LEU A 759 -1.62 -3.05 -25.56
CA LEU A 759 -0.62 -1.98 -25.48
C LEU A 759 0.24 -1.97 -26.75
N ARG A 760 0.30 -0.82 -27.43
CA ARG A 760 1.05 -0.61 -28.68
C ARG A 760 2.07 0.49 -28.52
N GLY A 761 3.24 0.31 -29.12
CA GLY A 761 4.26 1.36 -29.22
C GLY A 761 3.86 2.41 -30.26
N VAL A 762 4.01 3.67 -29.90
CA VAL A 762 3.86 4.80 -30.81
C VAL A 762 5.24 5.39 -31.09
N SER A 763 5.58 5.55 -32.37
CA SER A 763 6.83 6.19 -32.80
C SER A 763 6.56 7.24 -33.90
N VAL A 764 7.17 8.40 -33.74
CA VAL A 764 7.12 9.47 -34.75
C VAL A 764 8.54 9.93 -35.09
N ALA A 765 8.77 10.31 -36.34
CA ALA A 765 10.04 10.85 -36.79
C ALA A 765 9.84 12.20 -37.48
N LYS A 766 10.77 13.13 -37.26
CA LYS A 766 10.75 14.46 -37.83
C LYS A 766 11.32 14.45 -39.27
N LYS A 767 10.55 14.98 -40.21
CA LYS A 767 11.00 15.26 -41.60
C LYS A 767 10.86 16.76 -41.82
N GLY A 768 12.00 17.47 -41.86
CA GLY A 768 12.01 18.91 -41.88
C GLY A 768 11.43 19.53 -40.62
N LYS A 769 10.30 20.25 -40.72
CA LYS A 769 9.61 20.84 -39.56
C LYS A 769 8.40 20.01 -39.05
N ILE A 770 8.11 18.86 -39.66
CA ILE A 770 6.89 18.09 -39.42
C ILE A 770 7.26 16.72 -38.84
N PHE A 771 6.57 16.31 -37.75
CA PHE A 771 6.62 14.95 -37.28
C PHE A 771 5.63 14.08 -38.07
N SER A 772 6.06 12.89 -38.45
CA SER A 772 5.25 11.89 -39.15
C SER A 772 5.24 10.58 -38.38
N LEU A 773 4.11 9.90 -38.37
CA LEU A 773 3.94 8.59 -37.74
C LEU A 773 4.81 7.55 -38.47
N THR A 774 5.55 6.75 -37.67
CA THR A 774 6.41 5.67 -38.20
C THR A 774 6.03 4.29 -37.66
N SER A 775 5.09 4.20 -36.67
CA SER A 775 4.58 2.93 -36.16
C SER A 775 3.73 2.21 -37.20
N SER A 776 3.90 0.87 -37.28
CA SER A 776 3.15 0.00 -38.21
C SER A 776 1.97 -0.70 -37.51
N ASP A 777 1.99 -0.83 -36.17
CA ASP A 777 1.11 -1.74 -35.42
C ASP A 777 -0.12 -1.05 -34.81
N LEU A 778 -0.35 0.21 -35.18
CA LEU A 778 -1.50 0.98 -34.70
C LEU A 778 -2.79 0.54 -35.41
N PRO A 779 -3.95 0.58 -34.73
CA PRO A 779 -5.21 0.10 -35.29
C PRO A 779 -5.65 0.97 -36.47
N LYS A 780 -5.94 0.35 -37.61
CA LYS A 780 -6.39 1.01 -38.86
C LYS A 780 -7.74 1.70 -38.74
N THR A 781 -8.52 1.37 -37.71
CA THR A 781 -9.82 1.96 -37.38
C THR A 781 -9.72 3.32 -36.66
N VAL A 782 -8.50 3.74 -36.31
CA VAL A 782 -8.20 4.99 -35.59
C VAL A 782 -7.44 5.93 -36.50
N GLY A 783 -7.95 7.15 -36.67
CA GLY A 783 -7.25 8.24 -37.31
C GLY A 783 -6.24 8.90 -36.36
N PHE A 784 -4.96 8.85 -36.69
CA PHE A 784 -3.90 9.48 -35.89
C PHE A 784 -3.40 10.76 -36.59
N LYS A 785 -3.49 11.86 -35.85
CA LYS A 785 -2.94 13.16 -36.27
C LYS A 785 -1.72 13.48 -35.41
N VAL A 786 -0.58 13.71 -36.05
CA VAL A 786 0.65 14.05 -35.32
C VAL A 786 0.83 15.56 -35.28
N ARG A 787 1.18 16.08 -34.11
CA ARG A 787 1.51 17.50 -33.88
C ARG A 787 2.78 17.59 -33.02
N ALA A 788 3.67 18.55 -33.40
CA ALA A 788 4.74 18.94 -32.49
C ALA A 788 4.16 19.72 -31.27
N PHE A 789 4.85 19.71 -30.15
CA PHE A 789 4.60 20.69 -29.10
C PHE A 789 4.93 22.10 -29.66
N GLN A 790 4.19 23.11 -29.26
CA GLN A 790 4.31 24.49 -29.71
C GLN A 790 4.50 25.45 -28.56
#